data_b66fc5bd60483c1d7a876938b288aa3d
#
_entry.id   b66fc5bd60483c1d7a876938b288aa3d
#
_cell.length_a   1.000
_cell.length_b   1.000
_cell.length_c   1.000
_cell.angle_alpha   90.00
_cell.angle_beta   90.00
_cell.angle_gamma   90.00
#
_symmetry.space_group_name_H-M   'P 1'
#
loop_
_entity.id
_entity.type
_entity.pdbx_description
1 polymer ?
#
loop_
_entity_poly.entity_id
_entity_poly.type
_entity_poly.pdbx_seq_one_letter_code
_entity_poly.pdbx_strand_id
1 'polypeptide(L)'
;MKLSRKFVSDYIDINDDINTIAEKMTGVGNEYDSAGKLINASNLVIGEVLECDMHPDSDHLHVCKVNVGTEVLQIVCGAPNVRKGLKVIVALPGAELPGGTIKKGVIRGVESNGMLCSIAELGLDHKFLKEEDINGIHELPEVAPVGEDPIKYLELDDEVIDFELTSNRGDLLSILGMAYELGAIYDEKVNDIDLSHKEGIGNIKDELELKVDTEACPLFLARKVVNVTIKESPTFIKNRLIASGIRPINNVVDISNYVMLETGQPLHYYDADRLGSTLGVRMANDNEELTTLDNQKRTLSNSDIVIYNNTGAIGLAGIMGGLSTEVENDTKNIVIESAIFDPVLIRKTSKKVLRSEASNRFEKGLDPKRTYMAMERSLNLLEKYASATVVGGMLEHKNIDIKDKEIEIAYSKINKILGIELNKNTILDIFRKLDFTTLDKGDTVLVTVPSRRIDIAIEEDLVKEVGRIYGIDNIEGRKMILPVRMGKVDKTNRSIRHLLSNLGLSETLTYSLIKESEVHKYTNDTFDSIRLQDPMTEERSTLRYSLIPSLLSVYDYNTNRGNNNINLFEIGKSYYVKDNIHYEDEKLTILMSGTYYNKLGSNREVNYYITKGILEKVLNYLGYNNRYYYRKEDLPKELHPGVAASIYIDNKKVGIIGKIHPNVTKDNIFVIELNLSLLKDIKVSKMKYKEISKFPGISKDIAFVLDKNITSEEVIKTIKKAGGKLLTKIEVFDLYVDSSLGENNKSLAFSLYFEDPNKTLTLDEITEIFDRIAIDVEKKHNAKLRNN
;
A
#
# COMPACT_ATOMS: atom_id res chain seq x y z
N MET A 1 -14.36 8.36 -1.03
CA MET A 1 -15.60 9.08 -1.43
C MET A 1 -16.19 9.75 -0.22
N LYS A 2 -16.31 11.08 -0.27
CA LYS A 2 -16.90 11.82 0.85
C LYS A 2 -18.41 11.90 0.69
N LEU A 3 -19.14 11.38 1.67
CA LEU A 3 -20.59 11.43 1.74
C LEU A 3 -21.01 12.57 2.68
N SER A 4 -21.59 13.62 2.11
CA SER A 4 -22.27 14.68 2.87
C SER A 4 -23.62 14.19 3.35
N ARG A 5 -23.90 14.31 4.66
CA ARG A 5 -25.20 13.95 5.22
C ARG A 5 -26.32 14.81 4.66
N LYS A 6 -26.09 16.13 4.56
CA LYS A 6 -27.08 17.05 3.97
C LYS A 6 -27.37 16.73 2.52
N PHE A 7 -26.36 16.29 1.75
CA PHE A 7 -26.57 15.97 0.33
C PHE A 7 -27.37 14.66 0.17
N VAL A 8 -27.03 13.61 0.93
CA VAL A 8 -27.75 12.34 0.82
C VAL A 8 -29.16 12.41 1.37
N SER A 9 -29.43 13.31 2.33
CA SER A 9 -30.77 13.54 2.91
C SER A 9 -31.79 14.09 1.90
N ASP A 10 -31.37 14.59 0.75
CA ASP A 10 -32.29 14.94 -0.33
C ASP A 10 -32.98 13.69 -0.92
N TYR A 11 -32.38 12.53 -0.77
CA TYR A 11 -32.81 11.27 -1.38
C TYR A 11 -33.30 10.24 -0.37
N ILE A 12 -32.79 10.28 0.86
CA ILE A 12 -33.16 9.33 1.91
C ILE A 12 -33.05 9.98 3.28
N ASP A 13 -34.08 9.81 4.13
CA ASP A 13 -34.08 10.30 5.49
C ASP A 13 -33.61 9.22 6.47
N ILE A 14 -32.51 9.49 7.19
CA ILE A 14 -31.93 8.57 8.17
C ILE A 14 -31.69 9.31 9.46
N ASN A 15 -32.28 8.81 10.53
CA ASN A 15 -32.27 9.47 11.84
C ASN A 15 -31.07 9.08 12.73
N ASP A 16 -30.28 8.07 12.36
CA ASP A 16 -29.11 7.66 13.12
C ASP A 16 -28.00 8.73 13.08
N ASP A 17 -27.14 8.74 14.09
CA ASP A 17 -25.95 9.59 14.09
C ASP A 17 -24.94 9.12 13.03
N ILE A 18 -24.02 10.02 12.67
CA ILE A 18 -23.11 9.81 11.54
C ILE A 18 -22.16 8.61 11.76
N ASN A 19 -21.77 8.30 13.00
CA ASN A 19 -20.90 7.17 13.30
C ASN A 19 -21.66 5.85 13.16
N THR A 20 -22.90 5.80 13.65
CA THR A 20 -23.80 4.64 13.47
C THR A 20 -24.04 4.34 11.99
N ILE A 21 -24.22 5.36 11.15
CA ILE A 21 -24.37 5.21 9.70
C ILE A 21 -23.08 4.62 9.11
N ALA A 22 -21.93 5.14 9.47
CA ALA A 22 -20.63 4.65 9.00
C ALA A 22 -20.35 3.19 9.39
N GLU A 23 -20.69 2.81 10.63
CA GLU A 23 -20.56 1.43 11.12
C GLU A 23 -21.49 0.46 10.37
N LYS A 24 -22.75 0.84 10.14
CA LYS A 24 -23.69 0.01 9.38
C LYS A 24 -23.26 -0.16 7.92
N MET A 25 -22.73 0.89 7.30
CA MET A 25 -22.16 0.81 5.95
C MET A 25 -20.95 -0.14 5.90
N THR A 26 -20.10 -0.09 6.91
CA THR A 26 -18.97 -1.03 7.06
C THR A 26 -19.46 -2.47 7.24
N GLY A 27 -20.50 -2.67 8.03
CA GLY A 27 -21.12 -3.99 8.25
C GLY A 27 -21.61 -4.68 6.98
N VAL A 28 -21.90 -3.93 5.92
CA VAL A 28 -22.28 -4.45 4.59
C VAL A 28 -21.14 -4.39 3.57
N GLY A 29 -19.91 -4.10 4.02
CA GLY A 29 -18.70 -4.17 3.20
C GLY A 29 -18.23 -2.85 2.57
N ASN A 30 -18.70 -1.70 3.09
CA ASN A 30 -18.27 -0.37 2.63
C ASN A 30 -17.52 0.34 3.77
N GLU A 31 -16.21 0.12 3.87
CA GLU A 31 -15.37 0.67 4.93
C GLU A 31 -15.25 2.20 4.85
N TYR A 32 -15.15 2.85 6.00
CA TYR A 32 -14.89 4.28 6.12
C TYR A 32 -13.54 4.54 6.79
N ASP A 33 -12.89 5.63 6.39
CA ASP A 33 -11.65 6.13 6.99
C ASP A 33 -11.95 7.08 8.16
N SER A 34 -12.93 7.97 7.97
CA SER A 34 -13.33 8.94 9.00
C SER A 34 -14.81 9.31 8.89
N ALA A 35 -15.39 9.68 10.03
CA ALA A 35 -16.76 10.23 10.12
C ALA A 35 -16.79 11.35 11.14
N GLY A 36 -17.50 12.46 10.86
CA GLY A 36 -17.62 13.58 11.75
C GLY A 36 -18.18 14.85 11.12
N LYS A 37 -18.14 15.94 11.88
CA LYS A 37 -18.60 17.25 11.42
C LYS A 37 -17.67 17.83 10.36
N LEU A 38 -18.24 18.51 9.36
CA LEU A 38 -17.47 19.27 8.37
C LEU A 38 -16.62 20.38 9.04
N ILE A 39 -17.23 21.10 9.97
CA ILE A 39 -16.59 22.12 10.79
C ILE A 39 -16.52 21.63 12.23
N ASN A 40 -15.31 21.47 12.76
CA ASN A 40 -15.09 21.05 14.14
C ASN A 40 -14.73 22.27 15.02
N ALA A 41 -15.66 23.19 15.14
CA ALA A 41 -15.55 24.38 15.99
C ALA A 41 -16.80 24.54 16.83
N SER A 42 -16.69 25.21 18.01
CA SER A 42 -17.79 25.39 18.93
C SER A 42 -17.74 26.77 19.60
N ASN A 43 -18.86 27.17 20.20
CA ASN A 43 -19.01 28.43 20.91
C ASN A 43 -18.69 29.67 20.04
N LEU A 44 -19.23 29.66 18.81
CA LEU A 44 -19.11 30.72 17.84
C LEU A 44 -20.43 31.51 17.76
N VAL A 45 -20.33 32.81 17.52
CA VAL A 45 -21.50 33.68 17.31
C VAL A 45 -21.22 34.70 16.19
N ILE A 46 -22.29 35.15 15.54
CA ILE A 46 -22.23 36.27 14.61
C ILE A 46 -22.13 37.57 15.45
N GLY A 47 -21.10 38.34 15.21
CA GLY A 47 -20.89 39.63 15.87
C GLY A 47 -20.92 40.80 14.90
N GLU A 48 -21.19 42.01 15.42
CA GLU A 48 -21.12 43.28 14.71
C GLU A 48 -20.03 44.17 15.31
N VAL A 49 -19.09 44.64 14.50
CA VAL A 49 -18.01 45.52 14.91
C VAL A 49 -18.56 46.95 15.07
N LEU A 50 -18.81 47.40 16.33
CA LEU A 50 -19.35 48.72 16.62
C LEU A 50 -18.30 49.82 16.56
N GLU A 51 -17.08 49.52 17.05
CA GLU A 51 -15.92 50.42 17.07
C GLU A 51 -14.68 49.64 16.65
N CYS A 52 -13.75 50.31 15.98
CA CYS A 52 -12.50 49.71 15.50
C CYS A 52 -11.43 50.79 15.47
N ASP A 53 -10.56 50.78 16.47
CA ASP A 53 -9.50 51.79 16.64
C ASP A 53 -8.13 51.08 16.56
N MET A 54 -7.10 51.85 16.16
CA MET A 54 -5.73 51.34 16.16
C MET A 54 -5.28 51.01 17.59
N HIS A 55 -4.56 49.89 17.73
CA HIS A 55 -3.98 49.49 18.99
C HIS A 55 -2.87 50.48 19.42
N PRO A 56 -2.84 50.96 20.70
CA PRO A 56 -1.92 51.98 21.12
C PRO A 56 -0.44 51.64 20.98
N ASP A 57 -0.09 50.34 21.03
CA ASP A 57 1.28 49.84 20.97
C ASP A 57 1.50 48.93 19.75
N SER A 58 0.76 49.15 18.65
CA SER A 58 0.93 48.34 17.42
C SER A 58 0.51 49.13 16.17
N ASP A 59 1.20 48.87 15.09
CA ASP A 59 0.97 49.47 13.77
C ASP A 59 0.04 48.62 12.85
N HIS A 60 -0.33 47.43 13.31
CA HIS A 60 -1.17 46.48 12.53
C HIS A 60 -2.30 45.84 13.35
N LEU A 61 -2.36 46.04 14.66
CA LEU A 61 -3.46 45.57 15.51
C LEU A 61 -4.54 46.62 15.67
N HIS A 62 -5.78 46.16 15.81
CA HIS A 62 -6.94 46.99 16.08
C HIS A 62 -7.60 46.53 17.38
N VAL A 63 -8.11 47.47 18.16
CA VAL A 63 -8.97 47.21 19.32
C VAL A 63 -10.41 47.43 18.89
N CYS A 64 -11.18 46.35 18.88
CA CYS A 64 -12.55 46.37 18.40
C CYS A 64 -13.53 46.21 19.57
N LYS A 65 -14.66 46.93 19.51
CA LYS A 65 -15.84 46.62 20.32
C LYS A 65 -16.87 45.93 19.47
N VAL A 66 -17.19 44.71 19.87
CA VAL A 66 -17.99 43.80 19.06
C VAL A 66 -19.25 43.42 19.83
N ASN A 67 -20.40 43.73 19.26
CA ASN A 67 -21.69 43.28 19.75
C ASN A 67 -21.91 41.83 19.38
N VAL A 68 -22.09 40.97 20.36
CA VAL A 68 -22.32 39.51 20.16
C VAL A 68 -23.76 39.11 20.48
N GLY A 69 -24.67 40.08 20.55
CA GLY A 69 -26.10 39.90 20.84
C GLY A 69 -26.43 39.99 22.33
N THR A 70 -25.70 39.35 23.19
CA THR A 70 -25.92 39.34 24.65
C THR A 70 -25.12 40.42 25.35
N GLU A 71 -23.98 40.82 24.81
CA GLU A 71 -23.04 41.78 25.37
C GLU A 71 -22.15 42.42 24.31
N VAL A 72 -21.35 43.40 24.70
CA VAL A 72 -20.32 43.99 23.84
C VAL A 72 -18.96 43.59 24.36
N LEU A 73 -18.20 42.85 23.52
CA LEU A 73 -16.86 42.37 23.87
C LEU A 73 -15.78 43.30 23.30
N GLN A 74 -14.70 43.49 24.05
CA GLN A 74 -13.47 44.06 23.54
C GLN A 74 -12.60 42.94 22.99
N ILE A 75 -12.21 43.03 21.70
CA ILE A 75 -11.41 42.04 21.03
C ILE A 75 -10.29 42.75 20.27
N VAL A 76 -9.06 42.27 20.43
CA VAL A 76 -7.92 42.74 19.66
C VAL A 76 -7.81 41.87 18.41
N CYS A 77 -7.78 42.49 17.21
CA CYS A 77 -7.74 41.83 15.93
C CYS A 77 -6.55 42.32 15.09
N GLY A 78 -5.85 41.40 14.45
CA GLY A 78 -4.75 41.70 13.53
C GLY A 78 -5.11 41.59 12.05
N ALA A 79 -6.35 41.28 11.71
CA ALA A 79 -6.76 41.11 10.34
C ALA A 79 -6.76 42.43 9.55
N PRO A 80 -6.24 42.46 8.32
CA PRO A 80 -6.12 43.72 7.56
C PRO A 80 -7.46 44.30 7.09
N ASN A 81 -8.52 43.48 7.06
CA ASN A 81 -9.84 43.86 6.57
C ASN A 81 -10.81 44.27 7.71
N VAL A 82 -10.38 44.24 9.00
CA VAL A 82 -11.26 44.61 10.11
C VAL A 82 -11.59 46.10 10.08
N ARG A 83 -12.89 46.43 10.22
CA ARG A 83 -13.39 47.81 10.25
C ARG A 83 -14.76 47.90 10.94
N LYS A 84 -15.13 49.09 11.35
CA LYS A 84 -16.45 49.36 11.92
C LYS A 84 -17.57 49.00 10.95
N GLY A 85 -18.65 48.43 11.46
CA GLY A 85 -19.87 48.06 10.75
C GLY A 85 -19.87 46.67 10.16
N LEU A 86 -18.74 45.94 10.23
CA LEU A 86 -18.68 44.57 9.72
C LEU A 86 -19.48 43.61 10.61
N LYS A 87 -20.16 42.68 9.96
CA LYS A 87 -20.63 41.43 10.54
C LYS A 87 -19.56 40.35 10.36
N VAL A 88 -19.20 39.69 11.45
CA VAL A 88 -18.04 38.77 11.50
C VAL A 88 -18.33 37.54 12.34
N ILE A 89 -17.51 36.50 12.17
CA ILE A 89 -17.53 35.32 13.04
C ILE A 89 -16.70 35.61 14.28
N VAL A 90 -17.31 35.46 15.45
CA VAL A 90 -16.67 35.68 16.75
C VAL A 90 -16.56 34.36 17.49
N ALA A 91 -15.34 33.96 17.86
CA ALA A 91 -15.08 32.89 18.80
C ALA A 91 -15.07 33.48 20.22
N LEU A 92 -16.04 33.07 21.03
CA LEU A 92 -16.16 33.49 22.43
C LEU A 92 -15.10 32.81 23.30
N PRO A 93 -14.80 33.35 24.51
CA PRO A 93 -13.94 32.63 25.45
C PRO A 93 -14.50 31.24 25.77
N GLY A 94 -13.65 30.19 25.66
CA GLY A 94 -14.05 28.81 25.76
C GLY A 94 -14.43 28.16 24.40
N ALA A 95 -14.34 28.90 23.29
CA ALA A 95 -14.53 28.33 21.96
C ALA A 95 -13.39 27.34 21.64
N GLU A 96 -13.77 26.19 21.12
CA GLU A 96 -12.84 25.19 20.61
C GLU A 96 -12.71 25.38 19.10
N LEU A 97 -11.47 25.60 18.61
CA LEU A 97 -11.10 25.70 17.20
C LEU A 97 -10.03 24.65 16.89
N PRO A 98 -9.79 24.26 15.64
CA PRO A 98 -8.69 23.37 15.28
C PRO A 98 -7.31 23.85 15.78
N GLY A 99 -7.10 25.17 15.88
CA GLY A 99 -5.88 25.78 16.42
C GLY A 99 -5.79 25.81 17.95
N GLY A 100 -6.83 25.40 18.68
CA GLY A 100 -6.89 25.37 20.15
C GLY A 100 -8.06 26.12 20.76
N THR A 101 -8.09 26.16 22.09
CA THR A 101 -9.17 26.81 22.86
C THR A 101 -8.93 28.30 22.98
N ILE A 102 -9.94 29.13 22.69
CA ILE A 102 -9.90 30.58 22.85
C ILE A 102 -10.06 30.95 24.33
N LYS A 103 -9.14 31.76 24.85
CA LYS A 103 -9.13 32.21 26.25
C LYS A 103 -9.17 33.73 26.30
N LYS A 104 -9.72 34.27 27.43
CA LYS A 104 -9.52 35.68 27.75
C LYS A 104 -8.03 35.95 27.93
N GLY A 105 -7.51 36.95 27.28
CA GLY A 105 -6.10 37.28 27.32
C GLY A 105 -5.81 38.78 27.27
N VAL A 106 -4.52 39.10 27.40
CA VAL A 106 -4.04 40.48 27.27
C VAL A 106 -3.02 40.48 26.12
N ILE A 107 -3.29 41.27 25.10
CA ILE A 107 -2.43 41.40 23.93
C ILE A 107 -1.78 42.78 23.96
N ARG A 108 -0.46 42.85 24.15
CA ARG A 108 0.31 44.08 24.30
C ARG A 108 -0.34 45.09 25.25
N GLY A 109 -0.79 44.61 26.43
CA GLY A 109 -1.38 45.43 27.46
C GLY A 109 -2.87 45.72 27.33
N VAL A 110 -3.53 45.31 26.24
CA VAL A 110 -4.96 45.48 26.01
C VAL A 110 -5.70 44.15 26.16
N GLU A 111 -6.80 44.14 26.94
CA GLU A 111 -7.63 42.97 27.12
C GLU A 111 -8.32 42.56 25.81
N SER A 112 -8.31 41.25 25.51
CA SER A 112 -9.02 40.62 24.41
C SER A 112 -9.91 39.51 24.94
N ASN A 113 -11.22 39.63 24.77
CA ASN A 113 -12.23 38.70 25.28
C ASN A 113 -12.87 37.87 24.14
N GLY A 114 -12.05 37.25 23.28
CA GLY A 114 -12.46 36.45 22.15
C GLY A 114 -11.56 36.67 20.95
N MET A 115 -11.97 36.15 19.82
CA MET A 115 -11.23 36.25 18.57
C MET A 115 -12.21 36.44 17.39
N LEU A 116 -11.86 37.33 16.45
CA LEU A 116 -12.53 37.43 15.16
C LEU A 116 -11.92 36.44 14.22
N CYS A 117 -12.72 35.57 13.60
CA CYS A 117 -12.23 34.41 12.87
C CYS A 117 -12.31 34.60 11.34
N SER A 118 -11.28 34.10 10.66
CA SER A 118 -11.39 33.74 9.28
C SER A 118 -12.13 32.39 9.14
N ILE A 119 -12.60 32.06 7.95
CA ILE A 119 -13.22 30.75 7.72
C ILE A 119 -12.19 29.60 7.73
N ALA A 120 -10.92 29.91 7.44
CA ALA A 120 -9.81 28.96 7.55
C ALA A 120 -9.57 28.51 9.01
N GLU A 121 -9.72 29.42 9.97
CA GLU A 121 -9.57 29.10 11.39
C GLU A 121 -10.66 28.18 11.94
N LEU A 122 -11.79 28.07 11.24
CA LEU A 122 -12.84 27.10 11.55
C LEU A 122 -12.50 25.67 11.09
N GLY A 123 -11.41 25.48 10.33
CA GLY A 123 -10.92 24.18 9.87
C GLY A 123 -11.26 23.82 8.43
N LEU A 124 -11.79 24.75 7.64
CA LEU A 124 -11.89 24.53 6.19
C LEU A 124 -10.50 24.55 5.54
N ASP A 125 -10.24 23.54 4.69
CA ASP A 125 -8.98 23.45 3.94
C ASP A 125 -8.81 24.69 3.03
N HIS A 126 -7.62 25.27 3.04
CA HIS A 126 -7.25 26.44 2.24
C HIS A 126 -7.56 26.29 0.73
N LYS A 127 -7.55 25.06 0.21
CA LYS A 127 -7.89 24.79 -1.20
C LYS A 127 -9.33 25.19 -1.59
N PHE A 128 -10.25 25.33 -0.61
CA PHE A 128 -11.64 25.74 -0.85
C PHE A 128 -11.84 27.23 -0.74
N LEU A 129 -10.83 27.95 -0.26
CA LEU A 129 -10.92 29.37 0.12
C LEU A 129 -10.28 30.27 -0.93
N LYS A 130 -10.76 31.50 -0.98
CA LYS A 130 -10.11 32.59 -1.74
C LYS A 130 -8.98 33.18 -0.89
N GLU A 131 -8.02 33.89 -1.53
CA GLU A 131 -6.92 34.54 -0.81
C GLU A 131 -7.40 35.52 0.26
N GLU A 132 -8.49 36.24 0.00
CA GLU A 132 -9.13 37.17 0.95
C GLU A 132 -9.68 36.47 2.21
N ASP A 133 -10.21 35.25 2.07
CA ASP A 133 -10.71 34.43 3.18
C ASP A 133 -9.58 33.78 4.01
N ILE A 134 -8.39 33.67 3.45
CA ILE A 134 -7.21 33.13 4.14
C ILE A 134 -6.49 34.22 4.93
N ASN A 135 -6.37 35.40 4.34
CA ASN A 135 -5.56 36.50 4.88
C ASN A 135 -6.34 37.50 5.73
N GLY A 136 -7.66 37.34 5.87
CA GLY A 136 -8.54 38.24 6.64
C GLY A 136 -9.61 37.48 7.41
N ILE A 137 -10.37 38.23 8.23
CA ILE A 137 -11.57 37.71 8.89
C ILE A 137 -12.69 37.54 7.86
N HIS A 138 -13.55 36.54 8.06
CA HIS A 138 -14.69 36.29 7.19
C HIS A 138 -15.76 37.36 7.34
N GLU A 139 -16.06 38.10 6.27
CA GLU A 139 -17.08 39.13 6.23
C GLU A 139 -18.45 38.51 5.93
N LEU A 140 -19.39 38.66 6.87
CA LEU A 140 -20.77 38.23 6.68
C LEU A 140 -21.61 39.35 6.06
N PRO A 141 -22.72 39.02 5.36
CA PRO A 141 -23.66 40.01 4.85
C PRO A 141 -24.23 40.88 5.95
N GLU A 142 -24.56 42.14 5.64
CA GLU A 142 -25.16 43.10 6.63
C GLU A 142 -26.44 42.59 7.31
N VAL A 143 -27.19 41.73 6.60
CA VAL A 143 -28.42 41.09 7.07
C VAL A 143 -28.17 39.95 8.05
N ALA A 144 -26.92 39.49 8.24
CA ALA A 144 -26.61 38.38 9.16
C ALA A 144 -27.06 38.69 10.59
N PRO A 145 -27.79 37.77 11.25
CA PRO A 145 -28.38 38.01 12.57
C PRO A 145 -27.32 37.91 13.67
N VAL A 146 -27.07 39.02 14.39
CA VAL A 146 -26.12 39.07 15.51
C VAL A 146 -26.57 38.15 16.65
N GLY A 147 -25.64 37.38 17.19
CA GLY A 147 -25.85 36.42 18.28
C GLY A 147 -26.23 34.99 17.83
N GLU A 148 -26.50 34.77 16.55
CA GLU A 148 -26.74 33.42 16.02
C GLU A 148 -25.46 32.66 15.70
N ASP A 149 -25.60 31.34 15.55
CA ASP A 149 -24.50 30.44 15.17
C ASP A 149 -24.08 30.67 13.73
N PRO A 150 -22.85 31.12 13.46
CA PRO A 150 -22.37 31.38 12.11
C PRO A 150 -22.25 30.11 11.26
N ILE A 151 -21.98 28.93 11.85
CA ILE A 151 -21.87 27.68 11.11
C ILE A 151 -23.23 27.30 10.52
N LYS A 152 -24.29 27.45 11.28
CA LYS A 152 -25.67 27.21 10.77
C LYS A 152 -26.10 28.28 9.78
N TYR A 153 -25.77 29.53 10.03
CA TYR A 153 -26.08 30.62 9.09
C TYR A 153 -25.42 30.43 7.73
N LEU A 154 -24.16 29.94 7.71
CA LEU A 154 -23.43 29.64 6.49
C LEU A 154 -23.76 28.26 5.90
N GLU A 155 -24.69 27.50 6.55
CA GLU A 155 -25.03 26.12 6.15
C GLU A 155 -23.85 25.14 6.14
N LEU A 156 -22.80 25.41 6.94
CA LEU A 156 -21.60 24.57 7.08
C LEU A 156 -21.73 23.52 8.19
N ASP A 157 -22.91 23.41 8.81
CA ASP A 157 -23.26 22.44 9.85
C ASP A 157 -23.55 21.05 9.27
N ASP A 158 -22.73 20.60 8.32
CA ASP A 158 -22.83 19.27 7.70
C ASP A 158 -21.98 18.24 8.44
N GLU A 159 -22.31 16.96 8.25
CA GLU A 159 -21.53 15.82 8.71
C GLU A 159 -21.08 15.03 7.50
N VAL A 160 -19.84 14.53 7.54
CA VAL A 160 -19.21 13.87 6.39
C VAL A 160 -18.63 12.53 6.80
N ILE A 161 -18.87 11.49 5.99
CA ILE A 161 -18.18 10.21 6.07
C ILE A 161 -17.24 10.09 4.87
N ASP A 162 -15.98 9.76 5.10
CA ASP A 162 -15.04 9.44 4.02
C ASP A 162 -14.89 7.93 3.86
N PHE A 163 -15.41 7.40 2.75
CA PHE A 163 -15.42 5.98 2.45
C PHE A 163 -14.24 5.56 1.58
N GLU A 164 -13.60 4.43 1.95
CA GLU A 164 -12.66 3.69 1.12
C GLU A 164 -13.38 2.61 0.30
N LEU A 165 -13.81 2.99 -0.90
CA LEU A 165 -14.59 2.11 -1.76
C LEU A 165 -13.73 1.13 -2.55
N THR A 166 -14.12 -0.13 -2.56
CA THR A 166 -13.49 -1.16 -3.40
C THR A 166 -13.69 -0.88 -4.89
N SER A 167 -12.79 -1.36 -5.72
CA SER A 167 -12.79 -1.05 -7.15
C SER A 167 -14.03 -1.53 -7.92
N ASN A 168 -14.71 -2.55 -7.41
CA ASN A 168 -15.94 -3.10 -8.01
C ASN A 168 -17.19 -2.27 -7.69
N ARG A 169 -17.17 -1.42 -6.66
CA ARG A 169 -18.31 -0.61 -6.23
C ARG A 169 -18.26 0.81 -6.84
N GLY A 170 -18.14 0.90 -8.17
CA GLY A 170 -18.21 2.16 -8.90
C GLY A 170 -19.56 2.89 -8.76
N ASP A 171 -20.64 2.17 -8.53
CA ASP A 171 -21.98 2.69 -8.26
C ASP A 171 -22.03 3.63 -7.04
N LEU A 172 -21.18 3.37 -6.03
CA LEU A 172 -21.09 4.16 -4.78
C LEU A 172 -20.26 5.44 -4.93
N LEU A 173 -19.64 5.71 -6.08
CA LEU A 173 -19.01 7.00 -6.37
C LEU A 173 -20.02 8.11 -6.67
N SER A 174 -21.22 8.00 -6.11
CA SER A 174 -22.32 8.95 -6.26
C SER A 174 -23.21 9.00 -5.02
N ILE A 175 -23.82 10.15 -4.77
CA ILE A 175 -24.80 10.34 -3.69
C ILE A 175 -26.01 9.42 -3.87
N LEU A 176 -26.52 9.31 -5.09
CA LEU A 176 -27.62 8.38 -5.39
C LEU A 176 -27.22 6.92 -5.15
N GLY A 177 -26.00 6.52 -5.50
CA GLY A 177 -25.52 5.17 -5.20
C GLY A 177 -25.45 4.89 -3.71
N MET A 178 -24.94 5.86 -2.94
CA MET A 178 -24.94 5.79 -1.48
C MET A 178 -26.35 5.75 -0.90
N ALA A 179 -27.29 6.55 -1.44
CA ALA A 179 -28.70 6.52 -1.02
C ALA A 179 -29.33 5.15 -1.25
N TYR A 180 -29.10 4.49 -2.39
CA TYR A 180 -29.59 3.13 -2.63
C TYR A 180 -28.99 2.10 -1.68
N GLU A 181 -27.73 2.24 -1.33
CA GLU A 181 -27.08 1.34 -0.37
C GLU A 181 -27.64 1.54 1.04
N LEU A 182 -27.80 2.80 1.46
CA LEU A 182 -28.46 3.13 2.72
C LEU A 182 -29.91 2.68 2.73
N GLY A 183 -30.64 2.82 1.60
CA GLY A 183 -32.00 2.31 1.45
C GLY A 183 -32.10 0.81 1.68
N ALA A 184 -31.11 0.04 1.20
CA ALA A 184 -31.05 -1.40 1.45
C ALA A 184 -30.77 -1.74 2.92
N ILE A 185 -29.96 -0.94 3.62
CA ILE A 185 -29.61 -1.13 5.04
C ILE A 185 -30.79 -0.80 5.95
N TYR A 186 -31.47 0.33 5.69
CA TYR A 186 -32.53 0.86 6.55
C TYR A 186 -33.94 0.45 6.13
N ASP A 187 -34.06 -0.27 5.02
CA ASP A 187 -35.35 -0.64 4.40
C ASP A 187 -36.20 0.58 4.05
N GLU A 188 -35.53 1.62 3.53
CA GLU A 188 -36.15 2.88 3.15
C GLU A 188 -36.09 3.11 1.65
N LYS A 189 -37.17 3.74 1.10
CA LYS A 189 -37.21 4.04 -0.33
C LYS A 189 -36.42 5.30 -0.65
N VAL A 190 -35.58 5.24 -1.70
CA VAL A 190 -34.86 6.39 -2.24
C VAL A 190 -35.84 7.28 -3.06
N ASN A 191 -35.76 8.59 -2.81
CA ASN A 191 -36.58 9.57 -3.53
C ASN A 191 -36.07 9.76 -4.96
N ASP A 192 -37.00 10.06 -5.87
CA ASP A 192 -36.68 10.33 -7.26
C ASP A 192 -36.00 11.69 -7.43
N ILE A 193 -35.07 11.77 -8.38
CA ILE A 193 -34.40 13.02 -8.78
C ILE A 193 -35.29 13.85 -9.69
N ASP A 194 -35.37 15.17 -9.47
CA ASP A 194 -36.08 16.09 -10.33
C ASP A 194 -35.31 16.38 -11.63
N LEU A 195 -35.81 15.90 -12.76
CA LEU A 195 -35.24 16.05 -14.10
C LEU A 195 -36.00 17.05 -14.96
N SER A 196 -37.01 17.72 -14.38
CA SER A 196 -37.92 18.59 -15.14
C SER A 196 -37.22 19.86 -15.66
N HIS A 197 -37.37 20.17 -16.92
CA HIS A 197 -36.96 21.42 -17.54
C HIS A 197 -37.95 21.83 -18.64
N LYS A 198 -37.88 23.06 -19.10
CA LYS A 198 -38.77 23.52 -20.19
C LYS A 198 -38.33 22.95 -21.52
N GLU A 199 -39.32 22.77 -22.43
CA GLU A 199 -39.02 22.41 -23.82
C GLU A 199 -38.09 23.45 -24.44
N GLY A 200 -37.09 22.95 -25.18
CA GLY A 200 -36.11 23.75 -25.80
C GLY A 200 -36.60 24.44 -27.06
N ILE A 201 -35.91 25.49 -27.46
CA ILE A 201 -36.12 26.21 -28.72
C ILE A 201 -35.08 25.78 -29.77
N GLY A 202 -35.43 25.78 -31.06
CA GLY A 202 -34.53 25.35 -32.14
C GLY A 202 -34.19 23.84 -32.09
N ASN A 203 -33.11 23.46 -32.78
CA ASN A 203 -32.61 22.06 -32.76
C ASN A 203 -31.10 22.04 -32.85
N ILE A 204 -30.44 21.39 -31.88
CA ILE A 204 -28.99 21.26 -31.85
C ILE A 204 -28.42 20.62 -33.13
N LYS A 205 -29.19 19.75 -33.80
CA LYS A 205 -28.74 19.08 -35.05
C LYS A 205 -28.55 20.05 -36.22
N ASP A 206 -29.13 21.24 -36.16
CA ASP A 206 -28.96 22.27 -37.18
C ASP A 206 -27.67 23.06 -36.98
N GLU A 207 -27.04 22.98 -35.82
CA GLU A 207 -25.92 23.81 -35.42
C GLU A 207 -24.62 23.01 -35.12
N LEU A 208 -24.72 21.76 -34.73
CA LEU A 208 -23.61 20.93 -34.29
C LEU A 208 -23.67 19.53 -34.89
N GLU A 209 -22.53 19.05 -35.42
CA GLU A 209 -22.35 17.68 -35.89
C GLU A 209 -21.57 16.86 -34.86
N LEU A 210 -22.07 15.67 -34.52
CA LEU A 210 -21.41 14.72 -33.65
C LEU A 210 -20.71 13.62 -34.47
N LYS A 211 -19.39 13.38 -34.23
CA LYS A 211 -18.61 12.33 -34.89
C LYS A 211 -17.95 11.44 -33.84
N VAL A 212 -18.17 10.13 -33.91
CA VAL A 212 -17.50 9.19 -33.03
C VAL A 212 -16.74 8.17 -33.86
N ASP A 213 -15.40 8.37 -33.92
CA ASP A 213 -14.49 7.64 -34.80
C ASP A 213 -13.71 6.56 -34.06
N THR A 214 -14.26 6.06 -32.94
CA THR A 214 -13.64 5.01 -32.13
C THR A 214 -14.68 4.17 -31.38
N GLU A 215 -14.42 2.87 -31.27
CA GLU A 215 -15.23 1.96 -30.44
C GLU A 215 -15.01 2.20 -28.94
N ALA A 216 -13.98 2.92 -28.55
CA ALA A 216 -13.67 3.24 -27.15
C ALA A 216 -14.66 4.23 -26.51
N CYS A 217 -15.63 4.74 -27.28
CA CYS A 217 -16.73 5.59 -26.80
C CYS A 217 -18.08 4.96 -27.18
N PRO A 218 -18.62 4.01 -26.39
CA PRO A 218 -19.85 3.32 -26.72
C PRO A 218 -21.13 4.15 -26.54
N LEU A 219 -21.08 5.25 -25.79
CA LEU A 219 -22.20 6.16 -25.60
C LEU A 219 -21.68 7.61 -25.51
N PHE A 220 -22.24 8.48 -26.30
CA PHE A 220 -21.96 9.92 -26.26
C PHE A 220 -23.25 10.71 -26.50
N LEU A 221 -23.59 11.58 -25.56
CA LEU A 221 -24.74 12.48 -25.62
C LEU A 221 -24.25 13.91 -25.64
N ALA A 222 -24.86 14.76 -26.46
CA ALA A 222 -24.62 16.21 -26.45
C ALA A 222 -25.93 16.98 -26.48
N ARG A 223 -26.04 17.99 -25.61
CA ARG A 223 -27.15 18.97 -25.58
C ARG A 223 -26.60 20.37 -25.57
N LYS A 224 -27.39 21.35 -26.00
CA LYS A 224 -26.98 22.75 -26.00
C LYS A 224 -27.92 23.61 -25.17
N VAL A 225 -27.34 24.56 -24.45
CA VAL A 225 -28.06 25.61 -23.75
C VAL A 225 -27.51 26.98 -24.19
N VAL A 226 -28.37 28.00 -24.22
CA VAL A 226 -28.01 29.36 -24.56
C VAL A 226 -28.48 30.35 -23.50
N ASN A 227 -28.03 31.61 -23.61
CA ASN A 227 -28.37 32.69 -22.68
C ASN A 227 -27.91 32.42 -21.22
N VAL A 228 -26.85 31.68 -21.07
CA VAL A 228 -26.28 31.35 -19.74
C VAL A 228 -25.75 32.62 -19.09
N THR A 229 -25.98 32.73 -17.78
CA THR A 229 -25.44 33.79 -16.94
C THR A 229 -24.47 33.16 -15.93
N ILE A 230 -23.17 33.46 -16.11
CA ILE A 230 -22.13 33.01 -15.17
C ILE A 230 -22.16 33.92 -13.94
N LYS A 231 -22.25 33.30 -12.75
CA LYS A 231 -22.28 34.00 -11.46
C LYS A 231 -21.83 33.04 -10.34
N GLU A 232 -21.78 33.52 -9.14
CA GLU A 232 -21.53 32.67 -7.98
C GLU A 232 -22.64 31.62 -7.81
N SER A 233 -22.25 30.42 -7.41
CA SER A 233 -23.16 29.30 -7.17
C SER A 233 -24.04 29.53 -5.97
N PRO A 234 -25.28 28.97 -5.94
CA PRO A 234 -26.10 28.92 -4.74
C PRO A 234 -25.36 28.30 -3.56
N THR A 235 -25.62 28.78 -2.36
CA THR A 235 -24.94 28.34 -1.15
C THR A 235 -24.98 26.83 -0.94
N PHE A 236 -26.14 26.22 -1.14
CA PHE A 236 -26.27 24.76 -0.99
C PHE A 236 -25.41 23.96 -1.97
N ILE A 237 -25.23 24.41 -3.22
CA ILE A 237 -24.34 23.77 -4.20
C ILE A 237 -22.89 23.89 -3.73
N LYS A 238 -22.45 25.11 -3.36
CA LYS A 238 -21.09 25.36 -2.85
C LYS A 238 -20.76 24.45 -1.65
N ASN A 239 -21.65 24.43 -0.65
CA ASN A 239 -21.38 23.71 0.59
C ASN A 239 -21.36 22.19 0.39
N ARG A 240 -22.22 21.64 -0.45
CA ARG A 240 -22.19 20.22 -0.81
C ARG A 240 -20.94 19.82 -1.59
N LEU A 241 -20.45 20.69 -2.47
CA LEU A 241 -19.16 20.50 -3.13
C LEU A 241 -18.01 20.51 -2.15
N ILE A 242 -17.97 21.50 -1.24
CA ILE A 242 -16.96 21.61 -0.17
C ILE A 242 -16.98 20.35 0.71
N ALA A 243 -18.16 19.95 1.19
CA ALA A 243 -18.33 18.74 2.01
C ALA A 243 -17.88 17.47 1.27
N SER A 244 -17.99 17.45 -0.05
CA SER A 244 -17.54 16.34 -0.92
C SER A 244 -16.08 16.47 -1.37
N GLY A 245 -15.36 17.52 -0.94
CA GLY A 245 -13.95 17.70 -1.24
C GLY A 245 -13.63 18.43 -2.55
N ILE A 246 -14.62 19.03 -3.20
CA ILE A 246 -14.49 19.77 -4.48
C ILE A 246 -14.53 21.28 -4.23
N ARG A 247 -13.60 22.00 -4.87
CA ARG A 247 -13.54 23.46 -4.79
C ARG A 247 -14.61 24.09 -5.67
N PRO A 248 -15.49 24.97 -5.14
CA PRO A 248 -16.42 25.76 -5.94
C PRO A 248 -15.70 26.78 -6.82
N ILE A 249 -16.24 27.02 -8.03
CA ILE A 249 -15.69 27.97 -9.02
C ILE A 249 -16.76 28.99 -9.42
N ASN A 250 -17.76 28.54 -10.17
CA ASN A 250 -18.91 29.34 -10.57
C ASN A 250 -20.12 28.43 -10.78
N ASN A 251 -21.31 28.99 -10.92
CA ASN A 251 -22.57 28.25 -11.01
C ASN A 251 -22.60 27.19 -12.12
N VAL A 252 -21.92 27.42 -13.25
CA VAL A 252 -21.91 26.49 -14.38
C VAL A 252 -20.99 25.30 -14.11
N VAL A 253 -19.73 25.57 -13.76
CA VAL A 253 -18.75 24.52 -13.45
C VAL A 253 -19.19 23.70 -12.21
N ASP A 254 -19.75 24.39 -11.23
CA ASP A 254 -20.21 23.76 -9.99
C ASP A 254 -21.43 22.86 -10.22
N ILE A 255 -22.33 23.22 -11.12
CA ILE A 255 -23.46 22.35 -11.53
C ILE A 255 -22.92 21.07 -12.19
N SER A 256 -21.92 21.15 -13.07
CA SER A 256 -21.30 19.95 -13.65
C SER A 256 -20.73 19.02 -12.57
N ASN A 257 -19.97 19.58 -11.60
CA ASN A 257 -19.41 18.81 -10.49
C ASN A 257 -20.50 18.26 -9.54
N TYR A 258 -21.54 19.07 -9.28
CA TYR A 258 -22.66 18.66 -8.45
C TYR A 258 -23.39 17.46 -9.05
N VAL A 259 -23.73 17.50 -10.36
CA VAL A 259 -24.37 16.39 -11.07
C VAL A 259 -23.49 15.14 -11.10
N MET A 260 -22.17 15.31 -11.28
CA MET A 260 -21.23 14.21 -11.21
C MET A 260 -21.25 13.55 -9.81
N LEU A 261 -21.22 14.32 -8.74
CA LEU A 261 -21.34 13.77 -7.36
C LEU A 261 -22.69 13.12 -7.13
N GLU A 262 -23.77 13.76 -7.58
CA GLU A 262 -25.16 13.31 -7.40
C GLU A 262 -25.42 11.98 -8.09
N THR A 263 -25.06 11.88 -9.37
CA THR A 263 -25.39 10.74 -10.24
C THR A 263 -24.27 9.74 -10.46
N GLY A 264 -23.03 10.13 -10.23
CA GLY A 264 -21.83 9.35 -10.57
C GLY A 264 -21.36 9.50 -12.01
N GLN A 265 -22.07 10.26 -12.84
CA GLN A 265 -21.76 10.51 -14.24
C GLN A 265 -20.99 11.83 -14.39
N PRO A 266 -19.72 11.81 -14.79
CA PRO A 266 -19.02 13.05 -15.10
C PRO A 266 -19.59 13.71 -16.37
N LEU A 267 -19.69 15.03 -16.31
CA LEU A 267 -20.10 15.88 -17.43
C LEU A 267 -18.96 16.81 -17.81
N HIS A 268 -18.93 17.23 -19.07
CA HIS A 268 -18.06 18.32 -19.51
C HIS A 268 -18.86 19.39 -20.25
N TYR A 269 -18.50 20.66 -20.03
CA TYR A 269 -19.16 21.81 -20.63
C TYR A 269 -18.17 22.55 -21.48
N TYR A 270 -18.56 22.76 -22.75
CA TYR A 270 -17.79 23.51 -23.73
C TYR A 270 -18.42 24.87 -23.98
N ASP A 271 -17.63 25.92 -24.09
CA ASP A 271 -18.08 27.17 -24.72
C ASP A 271 -18.44 26.87 -26.18
N ALA A 272 -19.74 26.99 -26.51
CA ALA A 272 -20.27 26.60 -27.83
C ALA A 272 -19.70 27.44 -28.95
N ASP A 273 -19.41 28.72 -28.69
CA ASP A 273 -18.90 29.65 -29.69
C ASP A 273 -17.42 29.35 -30.05
N ARG A 274 -16.64 28.85 -29.05
CA ARG A 274 -15.26 28.38 -29.23
C ARG A 274 -15.20 26.95 -29.77
N LEU A 275 -16.19 26.12 -29.46
CA LEU A 275 -16.27 24.73 -29.93
C LEU A 275 -16.45 24.69 -31.47
N GLY A 276 -17.29 25.58 -32.01
CA GLY A 276 -17.66 25.58 -33.42
C GLY A 276 -18.75 24.58 -33.77
N SER A 277 -18.75 24.06 -34.99
CA SER A 277 -19.83 23.25 -35.54
C SER A 277 -19.62 21.74 -35.48
N THR A 278 -18.50 21.27 -34.94
CA THR A 278 -18.19 19.85 -34.85
C THR A 278 -17.72 19.51 -33.45
N LEU A 279 -18.28 18.43 -32.89
CA LEU A 279 -17.83 17.78 -31.67
C LEU A 279 -17.55 16.32 -32.01
N GLY A 280 -16.36 15.83 -31.74
CA GLY A 280 -16.02 14.46 -32.09
C GLY A 280 -15.16 13.75 -31.04
N VAL A 281 -15.12 12.43 -31.17
CA VAL A 281 -14.30 11.51 -30.32
C VAL A 281 -13.48 10.61 -31.22
N ARG A 282 -12.18 10.53 -30.98
CA ARG A 282 -11.25 9.64 -31.68
C ARG A 282 -10.08 9.22 -30.78
N MET A 283 -9.27 8.31 -31.26
CA MET A 283 -7.95 8.09 -30.65
C MET A 283 -7.02 9.25 -31.01
N ALA A 284 -6.14 9.63 -30.11
CA ALA A 284 -5.12 10.64 -30.38
C ALA A 284 -4.13 10.17 -31.44
N ASN A 285 -3.51 11.13 -32.13
CA ASN A 285 -2.35 10.83 -32.96
C ASN A 285 -1.10 10.74 -32.07
N ASP A 286 -0.10 9.96 -32.50
CA ASP A 286 1.17 9.92 -31.79
C ASP A 286 1.84 11.31 -31.75
N ASN A 287 2.26 11.69 -30.54
CA ASN A 287 2.84 12.99 -30.24
C ASN A 287 1.90 14.20 -30.47
N GLU A 288 0.60 13.98 -30.48
CA GLU A 288 -0.38 15.07 -30.51
C GLU A 288 -0.28 15.91 -29.24
N GLU A 289 -0.30 17.23 -29.36
CA GLU A 289 -0.17 18.11 -28.20
C GLU A 289 -1.53 18.69 -27.83
N LEU A 290 -1.80 18.71 -26.52
CA LEU A 290 -3.01 19.31 -25.93
C LEU A 290 -2.62 20.12 -24.71
N THR A 291 -3.10 21.35 -24.61
CA THR A 291 -3.04 22.15 -23.38
C THR A 291 -4.33 21.92 -22.58
N THR A 292 -4.22 21.36 -21.39
CA THR A 292 -5.35 21.07 -20.52
C THR A 292 -5.72 22.24 -19.61
N LEU A 293 -6.90 22.19 -18.95
CA LEU A 293 -7.44 23.24 -18.08
C LEU A 293 -6.52 23.66 -16.92
N ASP A 294 -5.56 22.82 -16.55
CA ASP A 294 -4.51 23.12 -15.55
C ASP A 294 -3.30 23.87 -16.16
N ASN A 295 -3.43 24.38 -17.39
CA ASN A 295 -2.37 25.06 -18.17
C ASN A 295 -1.13 24.19 -18.43
N GLN A 296 -1.24 22.86 -18.36
CA GLN A 296 -0.15 21.94 -18.67
C GLN A 296 -0.23 21.48 -20.12
N LYS A 297 0.90 21.60 -20.82
CA LYS A 297 1.06 21.05 -22.17
C LYS A 297 1.38 19.57 -22.09
N ARG A 298 0.54 18.75 -22.71
CA ARG A 298 0.63 17.29 -22.65
C ARG A 298 0.87 16.72 -24.03
N THR A 299 1.75 15.73 -24.11
CA THR A 299 2.02 14.96 -25.34
C THR A 299 1.28 13.63 -25.23
N LEU A 300 0.41 13.38 -26.20
CA LEU A 300 -0.49 12.22 -26.22
C LEU A 300 0.09 11.09 -27.08
N SER A 301 -0.48 9.91 -26.92
CA SER A 301 -0.15 8.72 -27.69
C SER A 301 -1.41 8.15 -28.35
N ASN A 302 -1.24 7.29 -29.33
CA ASN A 302 -2.35 6.65 -30.05
C ASN A 302 -3.25 5.73 -29.19
N SER A 303 -2.91 5.54 -27.92
CA SER A 303 -3.74 4.83 -26.94
C SER A 303 -4.64 5.75 -26.13
N ASP A 304 -4.49 7.06 -26.26
CA ASP A 304 -5.27 8.04 -25.50
C ASP A 304 -6.53 8.44 -26.30
N ILE A 305 -7.66 8.58 -25.61
CA ILE A 305 -8.92 9.01 -26.24
C ILE A 305 -9.01 10.54 -26.15
N VAL A 306 -9.31 11.21 -27.27
CA VAL A 306 -9.45 12.66 -27.30
C VAL A 306 -10.81 13.08 -27.79
N ILE A 307 -11.29 14.18 -27.23
CA ILE A 307 -12.40 14.95 -27.78
C ILE A 307 -11.79 15.98 -28.75
N TYR A 308 -12.38 16.16 -29.91
CA TYR A 308 -11.86 17.04 -30.93
C TYR A 308 -12.96 17.90 -31.59
N ASN A 309 -12.54 18.99 -32.18
CA ASN A 309 -13.35 19.83 -33.05
C ASN A 309 -12.67 20.07 -34.41
N ASN A 310 -13.14 21.04 -35.19
CA ASN A 310 -12.54 21.36 -36.48
C ASN A 310 -11.09 21.82 -36.41
N THR A 311 -10.58 22.21 -35.25
CA THR A 311 -9.21 22.71 -35.05
C THR A 311 -8.23 21.68 -34.52
N GLY A 312 -8.68 20.60 -33.96
CA GLY A 312 -7.87 19.52 -33.34
C GLY A 312 -8.41 19.00 -32.01
N ALA A 313 -7.53 18.41 -31.19
CA ALA A 313 -7.89 17.91 -29.87
C ALA A 313 -8.22 19.09 -28.93
N ILE A 314 -9.38 19.00 -28.27
CA ILE A 314 -9.89 20.01 -27.34
C ILE A 314 -10.12 19.43 -25.93
N GLY A 315 -9.83 18.16 -25.71
CA GLY A 315 -9.98 17.52 -24.41
C GLY A 315 -9.39 16.12 -24.40
N LEU A 316 -8.92 15.71 -23.24
CA LEU A 316 -8.53 14.32 -22.93
C LEU A 316 -9.74 13.63 -22.32
N ALA A 317 -10.38 12.77 -23.11
CA ALA A 317 -11.68 12.17 -22.80
C ALA A 317 -11.68 11.49 -21.40
N GLY A 318 -12.67 11.83 -20.60
CA GLY A 318 -12.88 11.26 -19.26
C GLY A 318 -11.81 11.62 -18.22
N ILE A 319 -10.86 12.49 -18.54
CA ILE A 319 -9.76 12.89 -17.64
C ILE A 319 -9.78 14.38 -17.37
N MET A 320 -9.60 15.22 -18.42
CA MET A 320 -9.56 16.67 -18.28
C MET A 320 -9.83 17.37 -19.61
N GLY A 321 -10.65 18.41 -19.61
CA GLY A 321 -10.91 19.27 -20.75
C GLY A 321 -9.68 20.06 -21.20
N GLY A 322 -9.71 20.54 -22.43
CA GLY A 322 -8.69 21.43 -22.95
C GLY A 322 -9.04 22.90 -22.72
N LEU A 323 -8.01 23.72 -22.63
CA LEU A 323 -8.11 25.16 -22.35
C LEU A 323 -8.84 25.92 -23.46
N SER A 324 -8.75 25.47 -24.71
CA SER A 324 -9.26 26.21 -25.88
C SER A 324 -10.77 26.37 -25.93
N THR A 325 -11.51 25.53 -25.23
CA THR A 325 -12.99 25.51 -25.17
C THR A 325 -13.53 25.68 -23.76
N GLU A 326 -12.71 26.21 -22.85
CA GLU A 326 -13.07 26.47 -21.46
C GLU A 326 -14.25 27.45 -21.37
N VAL A 327 -15.13 27.18 -20.38
CA VAL A 327 -16.21 28.10 -19.99
C VAL A 327 -15.63 29.25 -19.18
N GLU A 328 -15.65 30.44 -19.73
CA GLU A 328 -15.18 31.68 -19.09
C GLU A 328 -16.33 32.56 -18.63
N ASN A 329 -16.05 33.66 -17.97
CA ASN A 329 -17.07 34.53 -17.36
C ASN A 329 -18.00 35.21 -18.40
N ASP A 330 -17.58 35.30 -19.66
CA ASP A 330 -18.33 35.88 -20.77
C ASP A 330 -19.09 34.85 -21.62
N THR A 331 -18.92 33.56 -21.37
CA THR A 331 -19.61 32.48 -22.06
C THR A 331 -21.13 32.60 -21.93
N LYS A 332 -21.83 32.53 -23.05
CA LYS A 332 -23.29 32.62 -23.15
C LYS A 332 -23.97 31.34 -23.65
N ASN A 333 -23.26 30.56 -24.44
CA ASN A 333 -23.75 29.35 -25.05
C ASN A 333 -22.86 28.16 -24.64
N ILE A 334 -23.48 27.08 -24.25
CA ILE A 334 -22.77 25.91 -23.72
C ILE A 334 -23.23 24.67 -24.45
N VAL A 335 -22.28 23.82 -24.87
CA VAL A 335 -22.54 22.43 -25.24
C VAL A 335 -22.16 21.53 -24.07
N ILE A 336 -23.09 20.66 -23.69
CA ILE A 336 -22.94 19.72 -22.58
C ILE A 336 -22.63 18.35 -23.16
N GLU A 337 -21.55 17.72 -22.65
CA GLU A 337 -21.16 16.34 -22.92
C GLU A 337 -21.55 15.45 -21.74
N SER A 338 -22.18 14.30 -22.05
CA SER A 338 -22.37 13.16 -21.14
C SER A 338 -22.02 11.88 -21.89
N ALA A 339 -20.95 11.19 -21.49
CA ALA A 339 -20.41 10.08 -22.27
C ALA A 339 -19.98 8.88 -21.40
N ILE A 340 -19.77 7.75 -22.07
CA ILE A 340 -19.10 6.57 -21.52
C ILE A 340 -17.88 6.27 -22.40
N PHE A 341 -16.73 6.07 -21.77
CA PHE A 341 -15.47 5.68 -22.42
C PHE A 341 -14.98 4.34 -21.91
N ASP A 342 -14.08 3.71 -22.68
CA ASP A 342 -13.46 2.44 -22.28
C ASP A 342 -12.70 2.58 -20.94
N PRO A 343 -13.11 1.85 -19.89
CA PRO A 343 -12.53 2.02 -18.55
C PRO A 343 -11.04 1.68 -18.48
N VAL A 344 -10.57 0.74 -19.31
CA VAL A 344 -9.19 0.29 -19.33
C VAL A 344 -8.28 1.35 -19.94
N LEU A 345 -8.72 1.97 -21.05
CA LEU A 345 -7.98 3.06 -21.68
C LEU A 345 -7.93 4.28 -20.77
N ILE A 346 -9.07 4.67 -20.18
CA ILE A 346 -9.09 5.79 -19.22
C ILE A 346 -8.12 5.53 -18.06
N ARG A 347 -8.13 4.30 -17.49
CA ARG A 347 -7.21 3.95 -16.40
C ARG A 347 -5.74 4.03 -16.81
N LYS A 348 -5.39 3.58 -18.01
CA LYS A 348 -4.02 3.67 -18.53
C LYS A 348 -3.57 5.12 -18.69
N THR A 349 -4.40 5.93 -19.31
CA THR A 349 -4.11 7.36 -19.57
C THR A 349 -4.08 8.15 -18.25
N SER A 350 -5.03 7.93 -17.32
CA SER A 350 -5.07 8.65 -16.05
C SER A 350 -3.85 8.36 -15.16
N LYS A 351 -3.33 7.15 -15.18
CA LYS A 351 -2.08 6.82 -14.47
C LYS A 351 -0.85 7.54 -15.03
N LYS A 352 -0.83 7.73 -16.34
CA LYS A 352 0.28 8.36 -17.05
C LYS A 352 0.23 9.90 -16.92
N VAL A 353 -0.96 10.48 -16.95
CA VAL A 353 -1.17 11.92 -17.08
C VAL A 353 -1.62 12.57 -15.79
N LEU A 354 -2.83 12.28 -15.34
CA LEU A 354 -3.44 12.84 -14.14
C LEU A 354 -4.66 12.02 -13.72
N ARG A 355 -4.77 11.75 -12.42
CA ARG A 355 -6.00 11.21 -11.83
C ARG A 355 -6.93 12.35 -11.43
N SER A 356 -8.16 12.32 -11.93
CA SER A 356 -9.21 13.27 -11.60
C SER A 356 -10.43 12.55 -11.01
N GLU A 357 -11.38 13.31 -10.43
CA GLU A 357 -12.66 12.79 -9.98
C GLU A 357 -13.45 12.14 -11.12
N ALA A 358 -13.35 12.69 -12.32
CA ALA A 358 -13.95 12.11 -13.52
C ALA A 358 -13.29 10.79 -13.90
N SER A 359 -11.95 10.76 -14.03
CA SER A 359 -11.24 9.53 -14.40
C SER A 359 -11.43 8.39 -13.40
N ASN A 360 -11.55 8.71 -12.11
CA ASN A 360 -11.84 7.72 -11.06
C ASN A 360 -13.22 7.04 -11.25
N ARG A 361 -14.20 7.75 -11.79
CA ARG A 361 -15.52 7.21 -12.12
C ARG A 361 -15.50 6.43 -13.43
N PHE A 362 -14.93 6.99 -14.48
CA PHE A 362 -14.82 6.33 -15.79
C PHE A 362 -14.05 5.01 -15.71
N GLU A 363 -12.92 4.96 -14.98
CA GLU A 363 -12.08 3.73 -14.88
C GLU A 363 -12.79 2.57 -14.17
N LYS A 364 -13.84 2.84 -13.39
CA LYS A 364 -14.64 1.82 -12.69
C LYS A 364 -15.90 1.41 -13.45
N GLY A 365 -16.16 2.06 -14.58
CA GLY A 365 -17.34 1.86 -15.40
C GLY A 365 -18.51 2.75 -14.96
N LEU A 366 -19.34 3.12 -15.92
CA LEU A 366 -20.50 3.98 -15.71
C LEU A 366 -21.80 3.30 -16.14
N ASP A 367 -22.91 3.69 -15.51
CA ASP A 367 -24.26 3.24 -15.83
C ASP A 367 -24.80 4.01 -17.03
N PRO A 368 -25.12 3.33 -18.14
CA PRO A 368 -25.69 4.00 -19.31
C PRO A 368 -26.99 4.77 -19.04
N LYS A 369 -27.87 4.30 -18.13
CA LYS A 369 -29.09 5.02 -17.76
C LYS A 369 -28.78 6.32 -17.01
N ARG A 370 -27.75 6.32 -16.17
CA ARG A 370 -27.30 7.54 -15.48
C ARG A 370 -26.67 8.57 -16.40
N THR A 371 -26.12 8.16 -17.55
CA THR A 371 -25.62 9.08 -18.57
C THR A 371 -26.72 9.99 -19.11
N TYR A 372 -27.93 9.43 -19.38
CA TYR A 372 -29.12 10.21 -19.75
C TYR A 372 -29.65 11.02 -18.57
N MET A 373 -29.77 10.42 -17.39
CA MET A 373 -30.23 11.10 -16.18
C MET A 373 -29.38 12.34 -15.84
N ALA A 374 -28.07 12.23 -15.92
CA ALA A 374 -27.16 13.33 -15.64
C ALA A 374 -27.30 14.47 -16.66
N MET A 375 -27.51 14.13 -17.93
CA MET A 375 -27.79 15.13 -18.98
C MET A 375 -29.06 15.94 -18.64
N GLU A 376 -30.18 15.27 -18.36
CA GLU A 376 -31.44 15.94 -18.03
C GLU A 376 -31.36 16.71 -16.70
N ARG A 377 -30.67 16.18 -15.70
CA ARG A 377 -30.42 16.86 -14.42
C ARG A 377 -29.58 18.12 -14.61
N SER A 378 -28.59 18.07 -15.48
CA SER A 378 -27.76 19.22 -15.83
C SER A 378 -28.61 20.35 -16.45
N LEU A 379 -29.50 20.01 -17.40
CA LEU A 379 -30.43 20.98 -18.01
C LEU A 379 -31.34 21.62 -16.96
N ASN A 380 -31.94 20.80 -16.06
CA ASN A 380 -32.77 21.27 -14.95
C ASN A 380 -32.03 22.29 -14.06
N LEU A 381 -30.81 22.01 -13.66
CA LEU A 381 -30.06 22.91 -12.77
C LEU A 381 -29.54 24.17 -13.49
N LEU A 382 -29.13 24.06 -14.75
CA LEU A 382 -28.70 25.21 -15.56
C LEU A 382 -29.88 26.17 -15.83
N GLU A 383 -31.05 25.64 -16.11
CA GLU A 383 -32.26 26.45 -16.23
C GLU A 383 -32.57 27.22 -14.96
N LYS A 384 -32.56 26.51 -13.81
CA LYS A 384 -32.88 27.10 -12.50
C LYS A 384 -31.86 28.10 -11.99
N TYR A 385 -30.55 27.82 -12.14
CA TYR A 385 -29.51 28.56 -11.44
C TYR A 385 -28.54 29.32 -12.36
N ALA A 386 -28.57 29.06 -13.67
CA ALA A 386 -27.74 29.79 -14.65
C ALA A 386 -28.58 30.55 -15.72
N SER A 387 -29.89 30.66 -15.53
CA SER A 387 -30.82 31.30 -16.43
C SER A 387 -30.77 30.75 -17.87
N ALA A 388 -30.29 29.51 -18.01
CA ALA A 388 -30.11 28.87 -19.31
C ALA A 388 -31.44 28.62 -20.04
N THR A 389 -31.40 28.73 -21.34
CA THR A 389 -32.50 28.32 -22.22
C THR A 389 -32.05 27.04 -22.95
N VAL A 390 -32.78 25.97 -22.83
CA VAL A 390 -32.45 24.70 -23.47
C VAL A 390 -32.72 24.78 -24.98
N VAL A 391 -31.79 24.32 -25.79
CA VAL A 391 -31.99 24.12 -27.22
C VAL A 391 -32.60 22.75 -27.47
N GLY A 392 -33.60 22.64 -28.31
CA GLY A 392 -34.30 21.40 -28.61
C GLY A 392 -33.39 20.34 -29.24
N GLY A 393 -33.81 19.06 -29.10
CA GLY A 393 -33.08 17.94 -29.65
C GLY A 393 -31.85 17.54 -28.84
N MET A 394 -31.33 16.35 -29.15
CA MET A 394 -30.10 15.77 -28.57
C MET A 394 -29.31 15.11 -29.69
N LEU A 395 -27.99 15.29 -29.67
CA LEU A 395 -27.06 14.46 -30.44
C LEU A 395 -26.72 13.23 -29.62
N GLU A 396 -26.79 12.09 -30.28
CA GLU A 396 -26.57 10.79 -29.65
C GLU A 396 -25.77 9.87 -30.55
N HIS A 397 -24.70 9.31 -30.00
CA HIS A 397 -24.07 8.09 -30.49
C HIS A 397 -24.26 7.00 -29.48
N LYS A 398 -24.82 5.85 -29.91
CA LYS A 398 -25.13 4.74 -29.02
C LYS A 398 -24.77 3.40 -29.64
N ASN A 399 -23.78 2.76 -29.05
CA ASN A 399 -23.31 1.42 -29.40
C ASN A 399 -23.15 0.54 -28.12
N ILE A 400 -24.15 0.62 -27.22
CA ILE A 400 -24.19 -0.10 -25.95
C ILE A 400 -25.62 -0.55 -25.63
N ASP A 401 -25.76 -1.74 -25.05
CA ASP A 401 -27.07 -2.19 -24.53
C ASP A 401 -27.29 -1.57 -23.13
N ILE A 402 -28.47 -0.99 -22.95
CA ILE A 402 -28.87 -0.35 -21.69
C ILE A 402 -29.90 -1.16 -20.91
N LYS A 403 -30.16 -2.44 -21.32
CA LYS A 403 -31.09 -3.30 -20.61
C LYS A 403 -30.52 -3.76 -19.28
N ASP A 404 -31.43 -3.90 -18.31
CA ASP A 404 -31.05 -4.51 -17.04
C ASP A 404 -30.70 -5.99 -17.27
N LYS A 405 -29.74 -6.51 -16.49
CA LYS A 405 -29.30 -7.90 -16.61
C LYS A 405 -30.27 -8.82 -15.87
N GLU A 406 -30.58 -9.95 -16.49
CA GLU A 406 -31.37 -11.02 -15.86
C GLU A 406 -30.46 -12.19 -15.48
N ILE A 407 -30.48 -12.58 -14.22
CA ILE A 407 -29.71 -13.70 -13.67
C ILE A 407 -30.69 -14.64 -12.94
N GLU A 408 -30.73 -15.89 -13.32
CA GLU A 408 -31.55 -16.92 -12.65
C GLU A 408 -30.64 -17.71 -11.68
N ILE A 409 -31.10 -17.87 -10.42
CA ILE A 409 -30.35 -18.60 -9.38
C ILE A 409 -31.28 -19.47 -8.54
N ALA A 410 -30.81 -20.66 -8.17
CA ALA A 410 -31.55 -21.54 -7.26
C ALA A 410 -31.35 -21.10 -5.78
N TYR A 411 -32.47 -21.09 -5.02
CA TYR A 411 -32.41 -20.77 -3.57
C TYR A 411 -31.48 -21.72 -2.82
N SER A 412 -31.45 -23.00 -3.20
CA SER A 412 -30.56 -24.00 -2.63
C SER A 412 -29.09 -23.70 -2.88
N LYS A 413 -28.74 -23.10 -4.02
CA LYS A 413 -27.36 -22.66 -4.32
C LYS A 413 -26.93 -21.53 -3.40
N ILE A 414 -27.80 -20.53 -3.18
CA ILE A 414 -27.53 -19.42 -2.24
C ILE A 414 -27.24 -19.98 -0.85
N ASN A 415 -28.13 -20.82 -0.32
CA ASN A 415 -28.00 -21.41 0.99
C ASN A 415 -26.75 -22.30 1.12
N LYS A 416 -26.44 -23.09 0.09
CA LYS A 416 -25.27 -23.96 0.06
C LYS A 416 -23.95 -23.17 0.13
N ILE A 417 -23.85 -22.08 -0.62
CA ILE A 417 -22.62 -21.27 -0.67
C ILE A 417 -22.46 -20.49 0.64
N LEU A 418 -23.53 -19.87 1.15
CA LEU A 418 -23.50 -19.15 2.42
C LEU A 418 -23.37 -20.08 3.64
N GLY A 419 -23.70 -21.38 3.48
CA GLY A 419 -23.64 -22.35 4.56
C GLY A 419 -24.75 -22.21 5.60
N ILE A 420 -25.88 -21.57 5.26
CA ILE A 420 -27.04 -21.31 6.11
C ILE A 420 -28.33 -21.76 5.41
N GLU A 421 -29.45 -21.70 6.10
CA GLU A 421 -30.77 -22.04 5.56
C GLU A 421 -31.72 -20.84 5.68
N LEU A 422 -31.62 -19.92 4.73
CA LEU A 422 -32.58 -18.83 4.58
C LEU A 422 -33.84 -19.32 3.88
N ASN A 423 -34.99 -18.84 4.35
CA ASN A 423 -36.25 -19.08 3.63
C ASN A 423 -36.34 -18.17 2.40
N LYS A 424 -37.19 -18.54 1.44
CA LYS A 424 -37.37 -17.79 0.19
C LYS A 424 -37.75 -16.33 0.41
N ASN A 425 -38.65 -16.07 1.35
CA ASN A 425 -39.13 -14.71 1.60
C ASN A 425 -38.00 -13.78 2.09
N THR A 426 -37.11 -14.28 2.92
CA THR A 426 -35.92 -13.51 3.36
C THR A 426 -35.03 -13.16 2.18
N ILE A 427 -34.78 -14.12 1.27
CA ILE A 427 -33.93 -13.87 0.08
C ILE A 427 -34.60 -12.85 -0.86
N LEU A 428 -35.91 -13.01 -1.12
CA LEU A 428 -36.67 -12.09 -1.95
C LEU A 428 -36.72 -10.69 -1.34
N ASP A 429 -36.90 -10.57 -0.01
CA ASP A 429 -36.89 -9.29 0.70
C ASP A 429 -35.52 -8.58 0.59
N ILE A 430 -34.41 -9.32 0.69
CA ILE A 430 -33.09 -8.78 0.47
C ILE A 430 -32.93 -8.22 -0.94
N PHE A 431 -33.36 -8.94 -1.97
CA PHE A 431 -33.32 -8.42 -3.34
C PHE A 431 -34.19 -7.18 -3.50
N ARG A 432 -35.39 -7.16 -2.89
CA ARG A 432 -36.29 -5.98 -2.88
C ARG A 432 -35.60 -4.77 -2.24
N LYS A 433 -34.95 -4.94 -1.09
CA LYS A 433 -34.19 -3.88 -0.41
C LYS A 433 -33.06 -3.30 -1.28
N LEU A 434 -32.43 -4.14 -2.09
CA LEU A 434 -31.42 -3.74 -3.06
C LEU A 434 -32.00 -3.08 -4.34
N ASP A 435 -33.34 -2.93 -4.40
CA ASP A 435 -34.06 -2.44 -5.57
C ASP A 435 -33.86 -3.34 -6.81
N PHE A 436 -33.78 -4.67 -6.58
CA PHE A 436 -33.77 -5.68 -7.64
C PHE A 436 -35.17 -6.22 -7.86
N THR A 437 -35.60 -6.28 -9.10
CA THR A 437 -36.88 -6.91 -9.46
C THR A 437 -36.73 -8.42 -9.50
N THR A 438 -37.66 -9.15 -8.93
CA THR A 438 -37.58 -10.62 -8.84
C THR A 438 -38.85 -11.30 -9.39
N LEU A 439 -38.62 -12.46 -10.04
CA LEU A 439 -39.69 -13.37 -10.46
C LEU A 439 -39.43 -14.76 -9.83
N ASP A 440 -40.23 -15.15 -8.82
CA ASP A 440 -40.14 -16.49 -8.22
C ASP A 440 -40.63 -17.57 -9.18
N LYS A 441 -39.81 -18.54 -9.50
CA LYS A 441 -40.07 -19.69 -10.35
C LYS A 441 -40.19 -21.01 -9.59
N GLY A 442 -40.35 -20.93 -8.28
CA GLY A 442 -40.52 -22.11 -7.41
C GLY A 442 -39.15 -22.49 -6.77
N ASP A 443 -38.31 -23.23 -7.43
CA ASP A 443 -36.99 -23.64 -6.91
C ASP A 443 -35.88 -22.64 -7.25
N THR A 444 -36.13 -21.78 -8.22
CA THR A 444 -35.24 -20.70 -8.69
C THR A 444 -35.93 -19.35 -8.59
N VAL A 445 -35.13 -18.29 -8.61
CA VAL A 445 -35.61 -16.91 -8.77
C VAL A 445 -34.88 -16.27 -9.93
N LEU A 446 -35.59 -15.62 -10.83
CA LEU A 446 -35.06 -14.75 -11.85
C LEU A 446 -34.92 -13.34 -11.24
N VAL A 447 -33.72 -12.83 -11.19
CA VAL A 447 -33.39 -11.51 -10.63
C VAL A 447 -33.02 -10.57 -11.76
N THR A 448 -33.76 -9.47 -11.90
CA THR A 448 -33.42 -8.37 -12.80
C THR A 448 -32.59 -7.34 -12.04
N VAL A 449 -31.33 -7.24 -12.38
CA VAL A 449 -30.34 -6.38 -11.73
C VAL A 449 -30.31 -5.01 -12.44
N PRO A 450 -30.54 -3.90 -11.72
CA PRO A 450 -30.50 -2.58 -12.34
C PRO A 450 -29.11 -2.25 -12.91
N SER A 451 -29.08 -1.53 -14.02
CA SER A 451 -27.88 -1.23 -14.81
C SER A 451 -26.77 -0.52 -14.02
N ARG A 452 -27.13 0.20 -12.93
CA ARG A 452 -26.16 0.83 -12.02
C ARG A 452 -25.23 -0.17 -11.31
N ARG A 453 -25.67 -1.43 -11.15
CA ARG A 453 -24.89 -2.51 -10.50
C ARG A 453 -24.12 -3.29 -11.57
N ILE A 454 -23.13 -2.63 -12.13
CA ILE A 454 -22.23 -3.20 -13.15
C ILE A 454 -21.35 -4.33 -12.61
N ASP A 455 -21.16 -4.37 -11.30
CA ASP A 455 -20.39 -5.37 -10.54
C ASP A 455 -21.08 -6.73 -10.46
N ILE A 456 -22.38 -6.80 -10.77
CA ILE A 456 -23.17 -8.03 -10.72
C ILE A 456 -23.30 -8.60 -12.13
N ALA A 457 -22.70 -9.76 -12.37
CA ALA A 457 -22.65 -10.40 -13.66
C ALA A 457 -23.01 -11.90 -13.64
N ILE A 458 -22.80 -12.58 -12.52
CA ILE A 458 -22.98 -14.01 -12.34
C ILE A 458 -23.77 -14.33 -11.07
N GLU A 459 -24.23 -15.57 -10.93
CA GLU A 459 -25.00 -16.04 -9.78
C GLU A 459 -24.30 -15.83 -8.43
N GLU A 460 -22.97 -15.98 -8.38
CA GLU A 460 -22.16 -15.80 -7.18
C GLU A 460 -22.18 -14.36 -6.67
N ASP A 461 -22.34 -13.38 -7.56
CA ASP A 461 -22.51 -11.99 -7.16
C ASP A 461 -23.83 -11.79 -6.40
N LEU A 462 -24.92 -12.47 -6.83
CA LEU A 462 -26.19 -12.44 -6.11
C LEU A 462 -26.07 -13.11 -4.73
N VAL A 463 -25.31 -14.21 -4.61
CA VAL A 463 -25.05 -14.85 -3.33
C VAL A 463 -24.31 -13.90 -2.37
N LYS A 464 -23.30 -13.17 -2.89
CA LYS A 464 -22.58 -12.13 -2.13
C LYS A 464 -23.55 -11.06 -1.63
N GLU A 465 -24.45 -10.57 -2.48
CA GLU A 465 -25.43 -9.56 -2.10
C GLU A 465 -26.35 -10.04 -0.97
N VAL A 466 -26.86 -11.28 -1.07
CA VAL A 466 -27.68 -11.87 -0.01
C VAL A 466 -26.89 -11.96 1.30
N GLY A 467 -25.65 -12.45 1.25
CA GLY A 467 -24.83 -12.63 2.45
C GLY A 467 -24.49 -11.32 3.17
N ARG A 468 -24.14 -10.27 2.43
CA ARG A 468 -23.75 -8.99 3.01
C ARG A 468 -24.94 -8.23 3.62
N ILE A 469 -26.13 -8.24 2.97
CA ILE A 469 -27.33 -7.58 3.50
C ILE A 469 -27.96 -8.38 4.63
N TYR A 470 -27.90 -9.72 4.59
CA TYR A 470 -28.28 -10.55 5.73
C TYR A 470 -27.40 -10.27 6.95
N GLY A 471 -26.16 -9.88 6.73
CA GLY A 471 -25.13 -9.63 7.75
C GLY A 471 -24.26 -10.88 7.97
N ILE A 472 -22.99 -10.74 7.64
CA ILE A 472 -21.99 -11.84 7.76
C ILE A 472 -21.87 -12.31 9.22
N ASP A 473 -22.00 -11.41 10.19
CA ASP A 473 -21.94 -11.72 11.62
C ASP A 473 -23.13 -12.58 12.10
N ASN A 474 -24.22 -12.61 11.33
CA ASN A 474 -25.37 -13.48 11.60
C ASN A 474 -25.14 -14.92 11.09
N ILE A 475 -24.04 -15.19 10.39
CA ILE A 475 -23.71 -16.51 9.86
C ILE A 475 -22.86 -17.27 10.87
N GLU A 476 -23.44 -18.25 11.54
CA GLU A 476 -22.72 -19.09 12.50
C GLU A 476 -21.67 -19.97 11.80
N GLY A 477 -20.44 -19.92 12.29
CA GLY A 477 -19.37 -20.78 11.81
C GLY A 477 -19.64 -22.27 12.14
N ARG A 478 -19.65 -23.13 11.12
CA ARG A 478 -19.80 -24.59 11.29
C ARG A 478 -18.42 -25.23 11.45
N LYS A 479 -18.25 -26.03 12.51
CA LYS A 479 -17.06 -26.87 12.67
C LYS A 479 -17.07 -28.01 11.66
N MET A 480 -16.02 -28.10 10.86
CA MET A 480 -15.85 -29.27 10.00
C MET A 480 -15.53 -30.50 10.84
N ILE A 481 -16.37 -31.53 10.70
CA ILE A 481 -16.12 -32.85 11.32
C ILE A 481 -15.48 -33.70 10.22
N LEU A 482 -14.16 -33.79 10.26
CA LEU A 482 -13.38 -34.61 9.33
C LEU A 482 -12.54 -35.61 10.13
N PRO A 483 -12.36 -36.84 9.63
CA PRO A 483 -11.41 -37.78 10.22
C PRO A 483 -10.01 -37.18 10.05
N VAL A 484 -9.42 -36.74 11.15
CA VAL A 484 -8.08 -36.15 11.14
C VAL A 484 -7.03 -37.26 11.14
N ARG A 485 -6.22 -37.34 10.11
CA ARG A 485 -4.97 -38.08 10.16
C ARG A 485 -3.87 -37.13 10.55
N MET A 486 -3.17 -37.40 11.64
CA MET A 486 -1.99 -36.60 11.99
C MET A 486 -0.94 -36.73 10.91
N GLY A 487 -0.71 -35.66 10.18
CA GLY A 487 0.38 -35.54 9.22
C GLY A 487 1.73 -35.45 9.93
N LYS A 488 2.78 -35.87 9.28
CA LYS A 488 4.15 -35.58 9.71
C LYS A 488 4.48 -34.14 9.31
N VAL A 489 4.62 -33.28 10.28
CA VAL A 489 5.10 -31.90 10.06
C VAL A 489 6.61 -31.93 10.10
N ASP A 490 7.26 -31.41 9.03
CA ASP A 490 8.70 -31.19 9.04
C ASP A 490 9.03 -30.02 10.01
N LYS A 491 9.75 -30.37 11.08
CA LYS A 491 10.16 -29.42 12.13
C LYS A 491 11.59 -28.92 11.94
N THR A 492 12.26 -29.25 10.85
CA THR A 492 13.68 -28.96 10.63
C THR A 492 13.98 -27.48 10.76
N ASN A 493 13.27 -26.61 10.06
CA ASN A 493 13.48 -25.17 10.16
C ASN A 493 13.22 -24.62 11.57
N ARG A 494 12.17 -25.08 12.20
CA ARG A 494 11.87 -24.71 13.60
C ARG A 494 12.99 -25.12 14.54
N SER A 495 13.52 -26.32 14.36
CA SER A 495 14.63 -26.82 15.17
C SER A 495 15.91 -26.03 14.94
N ILE A 496 16.22 -25.63 13.69
CA ILE A 496 17.35 -24.77 13.38
C ILE A 496 17.21 -23.40 14.05
N ARG A 497 16.01 -22.78 13.98
CA ARG A 497 15.73 -21.51 14.66
C ARG A 497 15.99 -21.59 16.15
N HIS A 498 15.46 -22.59 16.82
CA HIS A 498 15.70 -22.80 18.25
C HIS A 498 17.17 -23.02 18.57
N LEU A 499 17.88 -23.82 17.76
CA LEU A 499 19.31 -24.03 17.95
C LEU A 499 20.10 -22.72 17.85
N LEU A 500 19.86 -21.92 16.80
CA LEU A 500 20.60 -20.67 16.57
C LEU A 500 20.27 -19.61 17.63
N SER A 501 19.00 -19.49 18.03
CA SER A 501 18.61 -18.61 19.13
C SER A 501 19.28 -19.01 20.46
N ASN A 502 19.36 -20.32 20.77
CA ASN A 502 20.04 -20.82 21.94
C ASN A 502 21.59 -20.65 21.89
N LEU A 503 22.15 -20.47 20.68
CA LEU A 503 23.53 -20.11 20.47
C LEU A 503 23.79 -18.60 20.51
N GLY A 504 22.77 -17.79 20.83
CA GLY A 504 22.87 -16.35 21.01
C GLY A 504 22.73 -15.52 19.73
N LEU A 505 22.15 -16.07 18.68
CA LEU A 505 21.85 -15.32 17.46
C LEU A 505 20.39 -14.85 17.48
N SER A 506 20.12 -13.71 16.86
CA SER A 506 18.76 -13.16 16.67
C SER A 506 18.25 -13.47 15.28
N GLU A 507 17.00 -13.96 15.20
CA GLU A 507 16.34 -14.12 13.91
C GLU A 507 15.95 -12.76 13.32
N THR A 508 16.14 -12.60 12.03
CA THR A 508 15.64 -11.45 11.26
C THR A 508 14.85 -11.94 10.06
N LEU A 509 13.91 -11.11 9.61
CA LEU A 509 13.13 -11.31 8.40
C LEU A 509 13.32 -10.10 7.52
N THR A 510 13.80 -10.33 6.31
CA THR A 510 14.07 -9.29 5.34
C THR A 510 13.22 -9.42 4.10
N TYR A 511 13.17 -8.38 3.28
CA TYR A 511 12.40 -8.41 2.03
C TYR A 511 13.03 -9.36 1.01
N SER A 512 12.19 -10.09 0.28
CA SER A 512 12.62 -10.92 -0.84
C SER A 512 13.03 -10.09 -2.05
N LEU A 513 12.56 -8.85 -2.15
CA LEU A 513 12.91 -7.91 -3.20
C LEU A 513 14.10 -7.05 -2.74
N ILE A 514 15.11 -7.00 -3.58
CA ILE A 514 16.34 -6.21 -3.38
C ILE A 514 16.63 -5.39 -4.64
N LYS A 515 17.65 -4.56 -4.58
CA LYS A 515 18.16 -3.80 -5.72
C LYS A 515 18.77 -4.76 -6.75
N GLU A 516 18.51 -4.53 -8.04
CA GLU A 516 19.01 -5.39 -9.12
C GLU A 516 20.54 -5.58 -9.09
N SER A 517 21.28 -4.52 -8.78
CA SER A 517 22.74 -4.56 -8.68
C SER A 517 23.30 -5.46 -7.56
N GLU A 518 22.45 -5.91 -6.63
CA GLU A 518 22.81 -6.78 -5.51
C GLU A 518 22.54 -8.27 -5.79
N VAL A 519 21.75 -8.60 -6.80
CA VAL A 519 21.25 -9.97 -7.03
C VAL A 519 22.37 -10.95 -7.34
N HIS A 520 23.37 -10.54 -8.14
CA HIS A 520 24.49 -11.37 -8.56
C HIS A 520 25.72 -11.28 -7.65
N LYS A 521 25.57 -10.67 -6.46
CA LYS A 521 26.62 -10.65 -5.44
C LYS A 521 26.57 -11.90 -4.58
N TYR A 522 27.72 -12.26 -4.02
CA TYR A 522 27.93 -13.41 -3.14
C TYR A 522 27.67 -14.77 -3.80
N THR A 523 27.81 -14.84 -5.10
CA THR A 523 27.69 -16.06 -5.87
C THR A 523 28.60 -16.03 -7.11
N ASN A 524 28.98 -17.21 -7.61
CA ASN A 524 29.61 -17.38 -8.92
C ASN A 524 28.66 -18.11 -9.87
N ASP A 525 27.45 -18.46 -9.43
CA ASP A 525 26.46 -19.15 -10.27
C ASP A 525 25.96 -18.24 -11.39
N THR A 526 25.72 -18.82 -12.54
CA THR A 526 25.12 -18.13 -13.70
C THR A 526 23.63 -18.44 -13.74
N PHE A 527 22.80 -17.41 -13.72
CA PHE A 527 21.34 -17.48 -13.76
C PHE A 527 20.75 -16.15 -14.21
N ASP A 528 19.50 -16.16 -14.60
CA ASP A 528 18.74 -14.97 -14.91
C ASP A 528 17.97 -14.51 -13.66
N SER A 529 17.98 -13.22 -13.40
CA SER A 529 17.25 -12.60 -12.29
C SER A 529 15.75 -12.44 -12.63
N ILE A 530 14.93 -12.42 -11.60
CA ILE A 530 13.48 -12.16 -11.73
C ILE A 530 13.21 -10.75 -11.26
N ARG A 531 12.96 -9.84 -12.23
CA ARG A 531 12.65 -8.43 -11.97
C ARG A 531 11.14 -8.19 -12.06
N LEU A 532 10.60 -7.35 -11.20
CA LEU A 532 9.23 -6.86 -11.31
C LEU A 532 9.09 -5.96 -12.54
N GLN A 533 7.97 -6.09 -13.24
CA GLN A 533 7.68 -5.27 -14.42
C GLN A 533 7.53 -3.78 -14.05
N ASP A 534 6.93 -3.50 -12.90
CA ASP A 534 6.61 -2.15 -12.44
C ASP A 534 6.88 -2.06 -10.92
N PRO A 535 8.17 -1.94 -10.51
CA PRO A 535 8.52 -1.91 -9.10
C PRO A 535 8.16 -0.57 -8.46
N MET A 536 7.73 -0.57 -7.22
CA MET A 536 7.46 0.67 -6.48
C MET A 536 8.73 1.53 -6.27
N THR A 537 9.88 0.87 -6.08
CA THR A 537 11.20 1.53 -5.96
C THR A 537 12.28 0.66 -6.57
N GLU A 538 13.37 1.27 -7.05
CA GLU A 538 14.54 0.53 -7.58
C GLU A 538 15.25 -0.31 -6.52
N GLU A 539 15.20 0.10 -5.26
CA GLU A 539 15.76 -0.66 -4.14
C GLU A 539 15.04 -1.99 -3.87
N ARG A 540 13.84 -2.16 -4.42
CA ARG A 540 12.98 -3.35 -4.26
C ARG A 540 12.40 -3.79 -5.59
N SER A 541 13.25 -3.93 -6.58
CA SER A 541 12.84 -4.22 -7.96
C SER A 541 13.00 -5.69 -8.35
N THR A 542 13.89 -6.45 -7.69
CA THR A 542 14.31 -7.77 -8.18
C THR A 542 14.34 -8.80 -7.04
N LEU A 543 13.90 -10.02 -7.31
CA LEU A 543 13.94 -11.11 -6.34
C LEU A 543 15.38 -11.53 -6.04
N ARG A 544 15.71 -11.73 -4.76
CA ARG A 544 17.05 -12.05 -4.26
C ARG A 544 17.48 -13.48 -4.60
N TYR A 545 18.76 -13.65 -4.95
CA TYR A 545 19.42 -14.95 -5.03
C TYR A 545 20.17 -15.32 -3.74
N SER A 546 20.84 -14.36 -3.12
CA SER A 546 21.50 -14.49 -1.80
C SER A 546 20.76 -13.65 -0.76
N LEU A 547 20.76 -14.12 0.50
CA LEU A 547 20.22 -13.35 1.64
C LEU A 547 21.29 -12.44 2.26
N ILE A 548 22.57 -12.61 1.90
CA ILE A 548 23.69 -11.83 2.47
C ILE A 548 23.52 -10.31 2.27
N PRO A 549 23.15 -9.81 1.06
CA PRO A 549 22.93 -8.36 0.88
C PRO A 549 21.85 -7.80 1.82
N SER A 550 20.76 -8.54 2.02
CA SER A 550 19.69 -8.15 2.93
C SER A 550 20.14 -8.09 4.39
N LEU A 551 20.92 -9.09 4.84
CA LEU A 551 21.48 -9.10 6.21
C LEU A 551 22.52 -8.00 6.43
N LEU A 552 23.31 -7.64 5.40
CA LEU A 552 24.23 -6.50 5.46
C LEU A 552 23.46 -5.18 5.60
N SER A 553 22.33 -5.02 4.93
CA SER A 553 21.48 -3.84 5.11
C SER A 553 20.93 -3.75 6.55
N VAL A 554 20.57 -4.88 7.16
CA VAL A 554 20.17 -4.93 8.58
C VAL A 554 21.34 -4.60 9.50
N TYR A 555 22.53 -5.08 9.17
CA TYR A 555 23.78 -4.74 9.88
C TYR A 555 24.01 -3.23 9.87
N ASP A 556 24.02 -2.61 8.69
CA ASP A 556 24.24 -1.16 8.51
C ASP A 556 23.18 -0.34 9.25
N TYR A 557 21.93 -0.78 9.20
CA TYR A 557 20.82 -0.12 9.91
C TYR A 557 21.07 -0.10 11.43
N ASN A 558 21.52 -1.20 11.99
CA ASN A 558 21.73 -1.35 13.43
C ASN A 558 23.02 -0.63 13.91
N THR A 559 24.12 -0.74 13.16
CA THR A 559 25.39 -0.07 13.50
C THR A 559 25.25 1.44 13.46
N ASN A 560 24.52 1.99 12.49
CA ASN A 560 24.19 3.42 12.41
C ASN A 560 23.37 3.91 13.62
N ARG A 561 22.82 3.00 14.43
CA ARG A 561 22.05 3.28 15.67
C ARG A 561 22.80 2.88 16.94
N GLY A 562 24.10 2.61 16.82
CA GLY A 562 24.98 2.32 17.95
C GLY A 562 25.02 0.85 18.39
N ASN A 563 24.34 -0.07 17.69
CA ASN A 563 24.38 -1.49 17.98
C ASN A 563 25.55 -2.14 17.22
N ASN A 564 26.67 -2.39 17.92
CA ASN A 564 27.91 -2.89 17.30
C ASN A 564 28.10 -4.41 17.42
N ASN A 565 27.35 -5.09 18.28
CA ASN A 565 27.43 -6.54 18.48
C ASN A 565 26.25 -7.22 17.80
N ILE A 566 26.45 -7.62 16.54
CA ILE A 566 25.36 -8.07 15.66
C ILE A 566 25.60 -9.53 15.26
N ASN A 567 24.74 -10.41 15.77
CA ASN A 567 24.75 -11.84 15.47
C ASN A 567 23.34 -12.23 14.99
N LEU A 568 23.17 -12.31 13.69
CA LEU A 568 21.86 -12.49 13.03
C LEU A 568 21.80 -13.80 12.26
N PHE A 569 20.59 -14.31 12.10
CA PHE A 569 20.32 -15.33 11.11
C PHE A 569 18.96 -15.12 10.45
N GLU A 570 18.81 -15.61 9.22
CA GLU A 570 17.54 -15.67 8.48
C GLU A 570 17.42 -17.03 7.78
N ILE A 571 16.24 -17.65 7.90
CA ILE A 571 15.82 -18.72 7.02
C ILE A 571 14.82 -18.13 6.04
N GLY A 572 15.23 -18.01 4.79
CA GLY A 572 14.45 -17.35 3.76
C GLY A 572 14.60 -18.00 2.40
N LYS A 573 13.79 -17.55 1.46
CA LYS A 573 13.81 -18.06 0.09
C LYS A 573 14.67 -17.20 -0.81
N SER A 574 15.29 -17.84 -1.79
CA SER A 574 16.02 -17.26 -2.91
C SER A 574 15.37 -17.69 -4.21
N TYR A 575 15.48 -16.87 -5.26
CA TYR A 575 14.76 -17.03 -6.51
C TYR A 575 15.67 -16.79 -7.71
N TYR A 576 15.53 -17.60 -8.75
CA TYR A 576 16.30 -17.44 -9.98
C TYR A 576 15.67 -18.22 -11.13
N VAL A 577 16.09 -17.88 -12.36
CA VAL A 577 15.72 -18.62 -13.57
C VAL A 577 16.97 -19.25 -14.16
N LYS A 578 16.88 -20.51 -14.49
CA LYS A 578 17.93 -21.24 -15.21
C LYS A 578 17.29 -22.14 -16.25
N ASP A 579 17.80 -22.10 -17.48
CA ASP A 579 17.26 -22.85 -18.61
C ASP A 579 15.74 -22.64 -18.81
N ASN A 580 15.27 -21.40 -18.63
CA ASN A 580 13.86 -20.97 -18.64
C ASN A 580 12.97 -21.63 -17.57
N ILE A 581 13.55 -22.24 -16.54
CA ILE A 581 12.84 -22.84 -15.41
C ILE A 581 13.04 -21.93 -14.20
N HIS A 582 11.94 -21.61 -13.52
CA HIS A 582 11.95 -20.83 -12.28
C HIS A 582 12.26 -21.76 -11.10
N TYR A 583 13.21 -21.34 -10.30
CA TYR A 583 13.63 -22.05 -9.09
C TYR A 583 13.40 -21.19 -7.86
N GLU A 584 13.06 -21.87 -6.77
CA GLU A 584 12.92 -21.32 -5.45
C GLU A 584 13.65 -22.23 -4.46
N ASP A 585 14.74 -21.73 -3.88
CA ASP A 585 15.53 -22.45 -2.90
C ASP A 585 15.38 -21.81 -1.51
N GLU A 586 15.31 -22.65 -0.50
CA GLU A 586 15.38 -22.21 0.88
C GLU A 586 16.82 -22.13 1.35
N LYS A 587 17.21 -21.01 1.93
CA LYS A 587 18.57 -20.77 2.44
C LYS A 587 18.55 -20.41 3.93
N LEU A 588 19.58 -20.83 4.62
CA LEU A 588 19.94 -20.31 5.94
C LEU A 588 21.13 -19.38 5.77
N THR A 589 20.99 -18.14 6.17
CA THR A 589 22.10 -17.19 6.18
C THR A 589 22.35 -16.69 7.60
N ILE A 590 23.61 -16.61 7.98
CA ILE A 590 24.07 -16.14 9.28
C ILE A 590 25.05 -14.99 9.03
N LEU A 591 24.93 -13.90 9.80
CA LEU A 591 25.85 -12.78 9.82
C LEU A 591 26.30 -12.52 11.26
N MET A 592 27.59 -12.45 11.49
CA MET A 592 28.17 -12.22 12.80
C MET A 592 29.23 -11.12 12.78
N SER A 593 29.15 -10.21 13.74
CA SER A 593 30.14 -9.11 13.91
C SER A 593 30.16 -8.62 15.36
N GLY A 594 31.27 -7.99 15.75
CA GLY A 594 31.45 -7.46 17.08
C GLY A 594 31.85 -8.53 18.10
N THR A 595 31.25 -8.53 19.28
CA THR A 595 31.55 -9.43 20.37
C THR A 595 30.53 -10.56 20.47
N TYR A 596 31.01 -11.78 20.62
CA TYR A 596 30.17 -12.98 20.85
C TYR A 596 30.22 -13.41 22.32
N TYR A 597 29.09 -13.35 22.99
CA TYR A 597 28.96 -13.73 24.42
C TYR A 597 28.63 -15.21 24.55
N ASN A 598 29.58 -16.03 24.92
CA ASN A 598 29.37 -17.48 25.09
C ASN A 598 29.45 -17.95 26.55
N LYS A 599 29.93 -17.13 27.49
CA LYS A 599 29.98 -17.40 28.94
C LYS A 599 29.87 -16.10 29.71
N LEU A 600 29.36 -16.19 30.94
CA LEU A 600 29.32 -15.06 31.86
C LEU A 600 30.75 -14.57 32.13
N GLY A 601 31.02 -13.30 31.91
CA GLY A 601 32.32 -12.66 32.10
C GLY A 601 33.41 -12.98 31.06
N SER A 602 33.08 -13.71 29.97
CA SER A 602 34.01 -14.05 28.89
C SER A 602 33.47 -13.55 27.55
N ASN A 603 33.96 -12.37 27.16
CA ASN A 603 33.63 -11.79 25.86
C ASN A 603 34.73 -12.18 24.84
N ARG A 604 34.32 -12.71 23.72
CA ARG A 604 35.21 -13.00 22.61
C ARG A 604 34.78 -12.25 21.36
N GLU A 605 35.71 -11.61 20.70
CA GLU A 605 35.49 -10.98 19.42
C GLU A 605 35.12 -12.04 18.37
N VAL A 606 34.12 -11.73 17.55
CA VAL A 606 33.69 -12.61 16.45
C VAL A 606 34.84 -12.81 15.46
N ASN A 607 35.11 -14.03 15.11
CA ASN A 607 36.14 -14.42 14.15
C ASN A 607 35.69 -15.63 13.32
N TYR A 608 36.45 -15.99 12.33
CA TYR A 608 36.16 -17.13 11.44
C TYR A 608 35.88 -18.44 12.20
N TYR A 609 36.66 -18.73 13.28
CA TYR A 609 36.53 -20.00 14.00
C TYR A 609 35.25 -20.05 14.87
N ILE A 610 34.85 -18.94 15.46
CA ILE A 610 33.56 -18.85 16.18
C ILE A 610 32.42 -19.07 15.20
N THR A 611 32.46 -18.38 14.06
CA THR A 611 31.46 -18.51 13.00
C THR A 611 31.38 -19.95 12.45
N LYS A 612 32.56 -20.54 12.21
CA LYS A 612 32.66 -21.95 11.81
C LYS A 612 32.09 -22.90 12.87
N GLY A 613 32.34 -22.62 14.15
CA GLY A 613 31.80 -23.42 15.26
C GLY A 613 30.25 -23.40 15.28
N ILE A 614 29.61 -22.27 15.00
CA ILE A 614 28.16 -22.15 14.85
C ILE A 614 27.67 -23.01 13.68
N LEU A 615 28.33 -22.90 12.52
CA LEU A 615 28.04 -23.73 11.34
C LEU A 615 28.10 -25.22 11.67
N GLU A 616 29.18 -25.66 12.32
CA GLU A 616 29.39 -27.07 12.68
C GLU A 616 28.31 -27.57 13.65
N LYS A 617 27.84 -26.71 14.58
CA LYS A 617 26.73 -27.06 15.46
C LYS A 617 25.44 -27.30 14.64
N VAL A 618 25.16 -26.47 13.64
CA VAL A 618 23.99 -26.65 12.77
C VAL A 618 24.12 -27.95 11.96
N LEU A 619 25.26 -28.18 11.29
CA LEU A 619 25.47 -29.37 10.49
C LEU A 619 25.41 -30.67 11.30
N ASN A 620 26.02 -30.66 12.49
CA ASN A 620 25.99 -31.80 13.42
C ASN A 620 24.59 -32.07 13.95
N TYR A 621 23.84 -31.00 14.29
CA TYR A 621 22.45 -31.13 14.73
C TYR A 621 21.55 -31.74 13.65
N LEU A 622 21.81 -31.38 12.37
CA LEU A 622 21.11 -31.96 11.23
C LEU A 622 21.55 -33.39 10.87
N GLY A 623 22.57 -33.92 11.53
CA GLY A 623 23.03 -35.32 11.39
C GLY A 623 24.09 -35.52 10.30
N TYR A 624 24.82 -34.46 9.91
CA TYR A 624 25.91 -34.53 8.92
C TYR A 624 27.30 -34.69 9.56
N ASN A 625 27.38 -35.15 10.80
CA ASN A 625 28.63 -35.37 11.53
C ASN A 625 29.68 -36.11 10.66
N ASN A 626 30.89 -35.56 10.59
CA ASN A 626 32.04 -36.13 9.85
C ASN A 626 31.86 -36.33 8.34
N ARG A 627 30.84 -35.67 7.74
CA ARG A 627 30.56 -35.76 6.29
C ARG A 627 30.81 -34.45 5.57
N TYR A 628 30.89 -33.32 6.29
CA TYR A 628 31.20 -32.02 5.73
C TYR A 628 32.68 -31.75 5.74
N TYR A 629 33.14 -30.97 4.76
CA TYR A 629 34.49 -30.47 4.62
C TYR A 629 34.52 -29.13 3.91
N TYR A 630 35.67 -28.46 3.95
CA TYR A 630 35.84 -27.10 3.49
C TYR A 630 36.89 -27.04 2.35
N ARG A 631 36.64 -26.24 1.33
CA ARG A 631 37.57 -25.98 0.23
C ARG A 631 37.68 -24.50 -0.09
N LYS A 632 38.88 -24.06 -0.46
CA LYS A 632 39.19 -22.71 -0.95
C LYS A 632 39.02 -22.62 -2.46
N GLU A 633 37.88 -23.05 -2.98
CA GLU A 633 37.52 -23.03 -4.39
C GLU A 633 36.12 -22.48 -4.57
N ASP A 634 35.84 -21.90 -5.73
CA ASP A 634 34.54 -21.40 -6.11
C ASP A 634 33.94 -20.41 -5.08
N LEU A 635 34.77 -19.43 -4.70
CA LEU A 635 34.43 -18.41 -3.73
C LEU A 635 34.00 -17.11 -4.42
N PRO A 636 32.87 -16.49 -4.03
CA PRO A 636 32.50 -15.16 -4.52
C PRO A 636 33.55 -14.11 -4.21
N LYS A 637 33.73 -13.16 -5.11
CA LYS A 637 34.74 -12.08 -4.99
C LYS A 637 34.44 -11.12 -3.82
N GLU A 638 33.23 -11.09 -3.33
CA GLU A 638 32.79 -10.32 -2.19
C GLU A 638 33.24 -10.92 -0.85
N LEU A 639 33.78 -12.12 -0.85
CA LEU A 639 34.41 -12.75 0.32
C LEU A 639 35.93 -12.61 0.30
N HIS A 640 36.55 -12.51 1.49
CA HIS A 640 37.98 -12.39 1.64
C HIS A 640 38.67 -13.71 1.23
N PRO A 641 39.56 -13.75 0.22
CA PRO A 641 40.12 -14.99 -0.32
C PRO A 641 40.96 -15.81 0.66
N GLY A 642 41.54 -15.15 1.66
CA GLY A 642 42.33 -15.81 2.73
C GLY A 642 41.47 -16.29 3.91
N VAL A 643 40.21 -15.88 4.03
CA VAL A 643 39.33 -16.14 5.20
C VAL A 643 37.96 -16.53 4.71
N ALA A 644 37.88 -17.42 3.74
CA ALA A 644 36.60 -17.96 3.22
C ALA A 644 36.78 -19.41 2.74
N ALA A 645 35.68 -20.15 2.71
CA ALA A 645 35.63 -21.50 2.20
C ALA A 645 34.24 -21.85 1.66
N SER A 646 34.20 -22.67 0.62
CA SER A 646 33.00 -23.40 0.20
C SER A 646 32.77 -24.62 1.08
N ILE A 647 31.53 -24.91 1.40
CA ILE A 647 31.11 -26.00 2.28
C ILE A 647 30.59 -27.15 1.43
N TYR A 648 31.11 -28.34 1.64
CA TYR A 648 30.71 -29.54 0.92
C TYR A 648 30.19 -30.63 1.87
N ILE A 649 29.19 -31.36 1.42
CA ILE A 649 28.69 -32.61 2.02
C ILE A 649 28.61 -33.63 0.90
N ASP A 650 29.26 -34.80 1.05
CA ASP A 650 29.27 -35.90 0.05
C ASP A 650 29.58 -35.38 -1.38
N ASN A 651 30.58 -34.51 -1.52
CA ASN A 651 31.00 -33.87 -2.80
C ASN A 651 29.98 -32.90 -3.41
N LYS A 652 28.89 -32.55 -2.73
CA LYS A 652 27.96 -31.49 -3.16
C LYS A 652 28.30 -30.19 -2.41
N LYS A 653 28.46 -29.11 -3.12
CA LYS A 653 28.58 -27.77 -2.53
C LYS A 653 27.21 -27.39 -1.94
N VAL A 654 27.16 -27.16 -0.64
CA VAL A 654 25.92 -26.82 0.09
C VAL A 654 25.89 -25.39 0.61
N GLY A 655 26.99 -24.66 0.49
CA GLY A 655 27.05 -23.28 0.95
C GLY A 655 28.47 -22.71 0.97
N ILE A 656 28.54 -21.54 1.59
CA ILE A 656 29.79 -20.76 1.78
C ILE A 656 29.90 -20.27 3.21
N ILE A 657 31.11 -20.05 3.66
CA ILE A 657 31.46 -19.37 4.91
C ILE A 657 32.64 -18.44 4.66
N GLY A 658 32.64 -17.23 5.21
CA GLY A 658 33.80 -16.36 5.06
C GLY A 658 33.65 -15.01 5.73
N LYS A 659 34.74 -14.25 5.73
CA LYS A 659 34.75 -12.84 6.06
C LYS A 659 34.37 -12.05 4.81
N ILE A 660 33.59 -10.98 4.98
CA ILE A 660 33.29 -10.04 3.92
C ILE A 660 34.58 -9.34 3.48
N HIS A 661 34.74 -9.14 2.17
CA HIS A 661 35.96 -8.54 1.61
C HIS A 661 36.07 -7.06 2.02
N PRO A 662 37.28 -6.56 2.33
CA PRO A 662 37.51 -5.16 2.70
C PRO A 662 37.11 -4.12 1.66
N ASN A 663 36.95 -4.50 0.39
CA ASN A 663 36.40 -3.64 -0.65
C ASN A 663 34.89 -3.43 -0.54
N VAL A 664 34.19 -4.28 0.20
CA VAL A 664 32.75 -4.16 0.49
C VAL A 664 32.55 -3.37 1.78
N THR A 665 33.21 -3.78 2.85
CA THR A 665 33.23 -3.07 4.14
C THR A 665 34.54 -3.26 4.87
N LYS A 666 34.95 -2.27 5.65
CA LYS A 666 36.16 -2.34 6.50
C LYS A 666 35.89 -3.09 7.81
N ASP A 667 34.62 -3.35 8.13
CA ASP A 667 34.21 -4.01 9.36
C ASP A 667 34.54 -5.51 9.34
N ASN A 668 34.73 -6.08 10.52
CA ASN A 668 34.95 -7.51 10.69
C ASN A 668 33.61 -8.26 10.68
N ILE A 669 33.07 -8.51 9.49
CA ILE A 669 31.82 -9.23 9.30
C ILE A 669 32.11 -10.62 8.76
N PHE A 670 31.54 -11.63 9.40
CA PHE A 670 31.60 -13.03 8.99
C PHE A 670 30.20 -13.53 8.61
N VAL A 671 30.11 -14.25 7.50
CA VAL A 671 28.85 -14.76 6.97
C VAL A 671 28.92 -16.26 6.69
N ILE A 672 27.77 -16.90 6.81
CA ILE A 672 27.49 -18.26 6.34
C ILE A 672 26.24 -18.18 5.48
N GLU A 673 26.23 -18.84 4.33
CA GLU A 673 25.00 -19.09 3.59
C GLU A 673 24.96 -20.57 3.20
N LEU A 674 23.89 -21.28 3.63
CA LEU A 674 23.61 -22.69 3.34
C LEU A 674 22.35 -22.82 2.50
N ASN A 675 22.39 -23.66 1.47
CA ASN A 675 21.19 -24.06 0.73
C ASN A 675 20.49 -25.19 1.50
N LEU A 676 19.42 -24.85 2.23
CA LEU A 676 18.63 -25.82 3.01
C LEU A 676 17.83 -26.78 2.12
N SER A 677 17.40 -26.34 0.93
CA SER A 677 16.72 -27.22 -0.04
C SER A 677 17.65 -28.40 -0.42
N LEU A 678 18.90 -28.10 -0.80
CA LEU A 678 19.90 -29.13 -1.08
C LEU A 678 20.22 -30.00 0.12
N LEU A 679 20.31 -29.40 1.31
CA LEU A 679 20.57 -30.15 2.55
C LEU A 679 19.46 -31.16 2.85
N LYS A 680 18.20 -30.79 2.70
CA LYS A 680 17.05 -31.68 2.94
C LYS A 680 17.02 -32.86 1.98
N ASP A 681 17.58 -32.74 0.77
CA ASP A 681 17.69 -33.82 -0.20
C ASP A 681 18.84 -34.80 0.10
N ILE A 682 19.81 -34.41 0.93
CA ILE A 682 20.92 -35.27 1.31
C ILE A 682 20.47 -36.22 2.40
N LYS A 683 20.56 -37.53 2.16
CA LYS A 683 20.14 -38.54 3.11
C LYS A 683 20.94 -38.44 4.41
N VAL A 684 20.23 -38.28 5.51
CA VAL A 684 20.82 -38.27 6.85
C VAL A 684 21.05 -39.69 7.36
N SER A 685 22.20 -39.92 8.00
CA SER A 685 22.48 -41.20 8.66
C SER A 685 21.61 -41.35 9.91
N LYS A 686 20.97 -42.50 10.09
CA LYS A 686 20.25 -42.76 11.31
C LYS A 686 21.21 -42.72 12.50
N MET A 687 20.85 -42.00 13.54
CA MET A 687 21.59 -41.98 14.81
C MET A 687 21.65 -43.41 15.37
N LYS A 688 22.85 -43.88 15.59
CA LYS A 688 23.09 -45.17 16.23
C LYS A 688 23.56 -44.91 17.65
N TYR A 689 22.91 -45.56 18.63
CA TYR A 689 23.40 -45.57 19.97
C TYR A 689 24.79 -46.25 20.04
N LYS A 690 25.73 -45.64 20.69
CA LYS A 690 27.03 -46.22 20.99
C LYS A 690 27.25 -46.17 22.50
N GLU A 691 27.50 -47.30 23.09
CA GLU A 691 27.76 -47.40 24.50
C GLU A 691 29.03 -46.63 24.90
N ILE A 692 28.96 -45.95 26.04
CA ILE A 692 30.15 -45.27 26.58
C ILE A 692 31.10 -46.33 27.08
N SER A 693 32.38 -46.21 26.72
CA SER A 693 33.39 -47.14 27.17
C SER A 693 33.49 -47.13 28.69
N LYS A 694 33.62 -48.31 29.28
CA LYS A 694 33.89 -48.50 30.69
C LYS A 694 35.40 -48.43 31.02
N PHE A 695 36.24 -48.44 30.00
CA PHE A 695 37.67 -48.43 30.11
C PHE A 695 38.23 -47.02 29.82
N PRO A 696 39.23 -46.57 30.62
CA PRO A 696 39.86 -45.24 30.34
C PRO A 696 40.65 -45.24 29.06
N GLY A 697 40.46 -44.16 28.30
CA GLY A 697 41.28 -43.88 27.10
C GLY A 697 42.59 -43.19 27.46
N ILE A 698 43.53 -43.14 26.49
CA ILE A 698 44.82 -42.51 26.60
C ILE A 698 44.95 -41.39 25.57
N SER A 699 45.36 -40.21 26.00
CA SER A 699 45.69 -39.08 25.13
C SER A 699 47.18 -38.98 24.90
N LYS A 700 47.61 -38.73 23.65
CA LYS A 700 48.97 -38.39 23.26
C LYS A 700 48.98 -37.22 22.28
N ASP A 701 49.93 -36.31 22.44
CA ASP A 701 50.10 -35.19 21.58
C ASP A 701 51.23 -35.43 20.56
N ILE A 702 51.00 -34.95 19.35
CA ILE A 702 51.97 -35.03 18.26
C ILE A 702 52.01 -33.74 17.46
N ALA A 703 53.18 -33.21 17.13
CA ALA A 703 53.30 -32.01 16.33
C ALA A 703 54.13 -32.26 15.07
N PHE A 704 53.69 -31.70 13.94
CA PHE A 704 54.37 -31.80 12.66
C PHE A 704 54.71 -30.44 12.11
N VAL A 705 55.91 -30.28 11.61
CA VAL A 705 56.32 -29.18 10.73
C VAL A 705 56.05 -29.58 9.29
N LEU A 706 55.26 -28.79 8.57
CA LEU A 706 54.79 -29.09 7.22
C LEU A 706 54.57 -27.81 6.41
N ASP A 707 54.43 -27.95 5.07
CA ASP A 707 54.19 -26.83 4.18
C ASP A 707 52.89 -26.09 4.56
N LYS A 708 52.93 -24.75 4.49
CA LYS A 708 51.77 -23.88 4.83
C LYS A 708 50.51 -24.22 4.05
N ASN A 709 50.64 -24.73 2.81
CA ASN A 709 49.51 -25.04 1.95
C ASN A 709 48.79 -26.34 2.32
N ILE A 710 49.45 -27.25 3.07
CA ILE A 710 48.83 -28.49 3.52
C ILE A 710 47.81 -28.17 4.60
N THR A 711 46.57 -28.59 4.38
CA THR A 711 45.47 -28.31 5.33
C THR A 711 45.52 -29.27 6.52
N SER A 712 45.01 -28.82 7.67
CA SER A 712 44.85 -29.71 8.83
C SER A 712 43.95 -30.91 8.54
N GLU A 713 42.98 -30.74 7.66
CA GLU A 713 42.07 -31.83 7.24
C GLU A 713 42.81 -32.94 6.51
N GLU A 714 43.73 -32.61 5.63
CA GLU A 714 44.55 -33.62 4.91
C GLU A 714 45.40 -34.44 5.86
N VAL A 715 45.98 -33.76 6.86
CA VAL A 715 46.77 -34.41 7.93
C VAL A 715 45.87 -35.28 8.80
N ILE A 716 44.71 -34.77 9.24
CA ILE A 716 43.73 -35.54 10.04
C ILE A 716 43.25 -36.79 9.28
N LYS A 717 42.99 -36.71 7.97
CA LYS A 717 42.62 -37.88 7.17
C LYS A 717 43.72 -38.94 7.18
N THR A 718 44.98 -38.52 7.15
CA THR A 718 46.12 -39.46 7.22
C THR A 718 46.25 -40.07 8.62
N ILE A 719 46.21 -39.24 9.65
CA ILE A 719 46.22 -39.68 11.04
C ILE A 719 45.08 -40.66 11.32
N LYS A 720 43.84 -40.34 10.90
CA LYS A 720 42.65 -41.21 11.08
C LYS A 720 42.80 -42.58 10.40
N LYS A 721 43.36 -42.58 9.18
CA LYS A 721 43.61 -43.81 8.44
C LYS A 721 44.69 -44.68 9.15
N ALA A 722 45.76 -44.09 9.60
CA ALA A 722 46.86 -44.78 10.29
C ALA A 722 46.48 -45.23 11.71
N GLY A 723 45.71 -44.40 12.43
CA GLY A 723 45.26 -44.65 13.79
C GLY A 723 44.27 -45.77 13.94
N GLY A 724 43.51 -46.06 12.86
CA GLY A 724 42.57 -47.18 12.84
C GLY A 724 41.40 -47.04 13.83
N LYS A 725 40.87 -48.17 14.30
CA LYS A 725 39.66 -48.23 15.16
C LYS A 725 39.86 -47.74 16.58
N LEU A 726 41.08 -47.80 17.10
CA LEU A 726 41.41 -47.40 18.48
C LEU A 726 41.55 -45.86 18.61
N LEU A 727 41.84 -45.13 17.52
CA LEU A 727 41.87 -43.69 17.52
C LEU A 727 40.45 -43.13 17.39
N THR A 728 39.91 -42.70 18.50
CA THR A 728 38.47 -42.26 18.59
C THR A 728 38.29 -40.77 18.43
N LYS A 729 39.28 -39.95 18.80
CA LYS A 729 39.23 -38.48 18.69
C LYS A 729 40.57 -37.92 18.26
N ILE A 730 40.55 -36.92 17.37
CA ILE A 730 41.68 -36.13 16.90
C ILE A 730 41.31 -34.66 17.06
N GLU A 731 42.13 -33.90 17.72
CA GLU A 731 41.93 -32.47 17.96
C GLU A 731 43.17 -31.67 17.60
N VAL A 732 43.02 -30.67 16.77
CA VAL A 732 44.10 -29.72 16.48
C VAL A 732 44.07 -28.68 17.60
N PHE A 733 45.12 -28.57 18.39
CA PHE A 733 45.11 -27.66 19.52
C PHE A 733 46.10 -26.48 19.38
N ASP A 734 47.09 -26.62 18.50
CA ASP A 734 48.04 -25.50 18.26
C ASP A 734 48.43 -25.40 16.79
N LEU A 735 48.59 -24.14 16.35
CA LEU A 735 49.16 -23.75 15.07
C LEU A 735 50.26 -22.72 15.33
N TYR A 736 51.52 -23.08 15.10
CA TYR A 736 52.63 -22.20 15.24
C TYR A 736 53.26 -21.89 13.89
N VAL A 737 53.49 -20.59 13.63
CA VAL A 737 54.09 -20.07 12.39
C VAL A 737 55.19 -19.10 12.80
N ASP A 738 56.43 -19.46 12.52
CA ASP A 738 57.56 -18.63 12.83
C ASP A 738 58.66 -18.82 11.75
N SER A 739 59.49 -17.81 11.57
CA SER A 739 60.62 -17.82 10.63
C SER A 739 61.64 -18.94 10.90
N SER A 740 61.75 -19.39 12.15
CA SER A 740 62.63 -20.49 12.54
C SER A 740 62.25 -21.84 11.93
N LEU A 741 60.98 -21.98 11.51
CA LEU A 741 60.48 -23.19 10.81
C LEU A 741 60.74 -23.16 9.29
N GLY A 742 61.26 -22.03 8.77
CA GLY A 742 61.35 -21.72 7.35
C GLY A 742 60.11 -20.96 6.81
N GLU A 743 60.34 -20.11 5.79
CA GLU A 743 59.31 -19.16 5.29
C GLU A 743 58.00 -19.83 4.80
N ASN A 744 58.10 -21.06 4.29
CA ASN A 744 56.93 -21.78 3.73
C ASN A 744 56.40 -22.86 4.66
N ASN A 745 56.83 -22.96 5.89
CA ASN A 745 56.44 -24.00 6.83
C ASN A 745 55.54 -23.46 7.96
N LYS A 746 54.75 -24.36 8.55
CA LYS A 746 53.99 -24.19 9.77
C LYS A 746 54.11 -25.45 10.62
N SER A 747 53.94 -25.32 11.94
CA SER A 747 53.79 -26.45 12.84
C SER A 747 52.30 -26.61 13.23
N LEU A 748 51.78 -27.84 13.08
CA LEU A 748 50.46 -28.22 13.56
C LEU A 748 50.60 -29.24 14.66
N ALA A 749 49.96 -28.99 15.80
CA ALA A 749 49.89 -29.95 16.92
C ALA A 749 48.53 -30.58 17.07
N PHE A 750 48.51 -31.87 17.25
CA PHE A 750 47.32 -32.70 17.33
C PHE A 750 47.30 -33.45 18.67
N SER A 751 46.17 -33.45 19.36
CA SER A 751 45.92 -34.34 20.47
C SER A 751 45.12 -35.57 19.95
N LEU A 752 45.63 -36.72 20.16
CA LEU A 752 45.17 -38.02 19.71
C LEU A 752 44.61 -38.79 20.91
N TYR A 753 43.35 -39.16 20.89
CA TYR A 753 42.68 -39.91 21.95
C TYR A 753 42.37 -41.34 21.51
N PHE A 754 42.95 -42.29 22.21
CA PHE A 754 42.88 -43.73 21.94
C PHE A 754 42.00 -44.40 23.00
N GLU A 755 41.11 -45.27 22.58
CA GLU A 755 40.17 -45.95 23.42
C GLU A 755 39.72 -47.29 22.81
N ASP A 756 39.65 -48.34 23.66
CA ASP A 756 39.06 -49.64 23.30
C ASP A 756 37.83 -49.87 24.18
N PRO A 757 36.63 -50.14 23.64
CA PRO A 757 35.43 -50.40 24.43
C PRO A 757 35.48 -51.70 25.22
N ASN A 758 36.44 -52.61 25.00
CA ASN A 758 36.50 -53.94 25.59
C ASN A 758 37.64 -54.12 26.59
N LYS A 759 38.65 -53.22 26.61
CA LYS A 759 39.81 -53.33 27.50
C LYS A 759 40.49 -51.98 27.73
N THR A 760 41.25 -51.89 28.82
CA THR A 760 42.21 -50.79 29.02
C THR A 760 43.39 -50.99 28.07
N LEU A 761 43.75 -49.93 27.31
CA LEU A 761 44.92 -49.95 26.42
C LEU A 761 46.23 -49.84 27.20
N THR A 762 47.26 -50.53 26.74
CA THR A 762 48.63 -50.40 27.28
C THR A 762 49.38 -49.35 26.48
N LEU A 763 50.44 -48.76 27.07
CA LEU A 763 51.27 -47.78 26.39
C LEU A 763 51.99 -48.38 25.18
N ASP A 764 52.39 -49.67 25.22
CA ASP A 764 53.05 -50.31 24.09
C ASP A 764 52.16 -50.48 22.88
N GLU A 765 50.86 -50.86 23.10
CA GLU A 765 49.88 -50.98 22.04
C GLU A 765 49.63 -49.62 21.32
N ILE A 766 49.66 -48.53 22.04
CA ILE A 766 49.49 -47.18 21.50
C ILE A 766 50.75 -46.70 20.80
N THR A 767 51.93 -47.04 21.32
CA THR A 767 53.21 -46.58 20.76
C THR A 767 53.35 -47.06 19.32
N GLU A 768 53.05 -48.36 19.03
CA GLU A 768 53.05 -48.87 17.66
C GLU A 768 52.13 -48.11 16.69
N ILE A 769 50.94 -47.74 17.17
CA ILE A 769 49.98 -46.97 16.37
C ILE A 769 50.46 -45.53 16.20
N PHE A 770 50.99 -44.94 17.23
CA PHE A 770 51.49 -43.56 17.24
C PHE A 770 52.69 -43.41 16.31
N ASP A 771 53.66 -44.33 16.32
CA ASP A 771 54.80 -44.37 15.39
C ASP A 771 54.36 -44.55 13.93
N ARG A 772 53.40 -45.45 13.68
CA ARG A 772 52.77 -45.59 12.34
C ARG A 772 52.12 -44.29 11.88
N ILE A 773 51.41 -43.57 12.75
CA ILE A 773 50.81 -42.26 12.45
C ILE A 773 51.92 -41.25 12.08
N ALA A 774 52.97 -41.17 12.85
CA ALA A 774 54.13 -40.30 12.56
C ALA A 774 54.73 -40.59 11.21
N ILE A 775 55.07 -41.87 10.93
CA ILE A 775 55.65 -42.29 9.67
C ILE A 775 54.73 -42.00 8.46
N ASP A 776 53.44 -42.31 8.54
CA ASP A 776 52.51 -42.10 7.48
C ASP A 776 52.29 -40.61 7.15
N VAL A 777 52.25 -39.73 8.18
CA VAL A 777 52.14 -38.30 8.01
C VAL A 777 53.44 -37.71 7.40
N GLU A 778 54.61 -38.09 7.93
CA GLU A 778 55.87 -37.67 7.36
C GLU A 778 56.03 -38.06 5.90
N LYS A 779 55.72 -39.31 5.55
CA LYS A 779 55.83 -39.85 4.21
C LYS A 779 54.86 -39.21 3.22
N LYS A 780 53.62 -39.02 3.63
CA LYS A 780 52.59 -38.56 2.73
C LYS A 780 52.61 -37.06 2.51
N HIS A 781 52.94 -36.31 3.55
CA HIS A 781 52.88 -34.84 3.54
C HIS A 781 54.24 -34.17 3.56
N ASN A 782 55.34 -34.96 3.39
CA ASN A 782 56.69 -34.48 3.51
C ASN A 782 56.92 -33.65 4.80
N ALA A 783 56.19 -34.06 5.84
CA ALA A 783 56.22 -33.40 7.15
C ALA A 783 57.43 -33.86 7.98
N LYS A 784 57.82 -33.10 8.96
CA LYS A 784 58.83 -33.51 9.96
C LYS A 784 58.23 -33.53 11.34
N LEU A 785 58.42 -34.61 12.09
CA LEU A 785 58.01 -34.64 13.49
C LEU A 785 58.78 -33.54 14.24
N ARG A 786 58.01 -32.72 14.98
CA ARG A 786 58.62 -31.67 15.82
C ARG A 786 58.96 -32.31 17.18
N ASN A 787 60.25 -32.69 17.38
CA ASN A 787 60.70 -33.08 18.69
C ASN A 787 60.88 -31.82 19.53
N ASN A 788 60.40 -31.89 20.78
CA ASN A 788 60.60 -30.84 21.78
C ASN A 788 62.04 -30.61 22.07
#